data_41e605675da2886b21af37739b4c11f7
#
_entry.id   41e605675da2886b21af37739b4c11f7
#
_cell.length_a   1.000
_cell.length_b   1.000
_cell.length_c   1.000
_cell.angle_alpha   90.00
_cell.angle_beta   90.00
_cell.angle_gamma   90.00
#
_symmetry.space_group_name_H-M   'P 1'
#
loop_
_entity.id
_entity.type
_entity.pdbx_description
1 polymer ?
#
loop_
_entity_poly.entity_id
_entity_poly.type
_entity_poly.pdbx_seq_one_letter_code
_entity_poly.pdbx_strand_id
1 'polypeptide(L)'
;MLHLLWRSLIVSLAIIILTVSSPALAATSKVLPIPQPEFKGKIGITYKDSKPDFPQPITAPAKAPNVLLVILDDVGFGQASTFGGPVETPNLTRLAETGLRYNQFHTTALCSPTRAALLTGRNHHSVNTGVVEELATGYPGYTTILPKSAATVAEVLRQNGYNTAAFGKWHNTPDFETSAAGPFERWPTGLGFEYFYGFLGGDTNQWSPALVENTKRVEKPANNPDYHLTPDLVDHAIAWIRNQQSIAPDKPFFTYLATGATHAPHHAPKAWIDKYKGKFDQGWDKLREEIFARQKQLGVIPASAQLTPRPQELPAWDSLSAEQKKLSAHMAEVFAGFLAHTDYEIGRLIDAVDQLGELDNTLVIYIVGDNGASAEGGITGTVNELKFFNGVPENLPQLLASYDDLGSPKTFNHFPAAWAWGVSTPFQWTKQIASHFGGTRNPLVISWGEGIKDRGGIRSQFHHVIDIAPTILEVTGIAAPKEVNGVKQQPIEGTSLVYSFDNPDAPSTRETQYFEMLGNRAIYDRGWIAAARHGRLPWERTVKGDFDTDKWELYNIAEDFSEANNLAEENPDKLEKLQKLFLKEARNHQVLPLDDRVLDRFDVKIRPSLNAGRTNFTYYPGVFGIPEGSAPNLKNRSFSITANVEIPETGAEGILLTQGGRFAGWSFFVEDGKPTYIYNYANADRYIIQSREKLPPGKSILRFDFDYDGGIGAGGIGKLFINQQQVAEGRIEKTIAYRLALDETFDIGRDTGTPVVDTYQVPFAFTGNLQQVSLELK
;
A
#
# COMPACT_ATOMS: atom_id res chain seq x y z
N MET A 1 44.57 -51.86 46.05
CA MET A 1 43.80 -51.74 44.82
C MET A 1 42.38 -51.19 45.03
N LEU A 2 42.03 -50.80 46.24
CA LEU A 2 40.69 -50.23 46.55
C LEU A 2 40.65 -48.73 46.84
N HIS A 3 41.81 -48.04 46.81
CA HIS A 3 41.89 -46.59 47.08
C HIS A 3 41.98 -45.69 45.84
N LEU A 4 42.05 -46.25 44.61
CA LEU A 4 42.11 -45.47 43.37
C LEU A 4 40.75 -45.32 42.68
N LEU A 5 39.75 -46.12 43.05
CA LEU A 5 38.41 -46.03 42.43
C LEU A 5 37.47 -44.98 43.07
N TRP A 6 37.80 -44.46 44.25
CA TRP A 6 36.98 -43.46 44.94
C TRP A 6 37.32 -42.00 44.57
N ARG A 7 38.49 -41.76 43.98
CA ARG A 7 38.86 -40.40 43.52
C ARG A 7 38.33 -40.06 42.12
N SER A 8 38.03 -41.06 41.30
CA SER A 8 37.47 -40.84 39.95
C SER A 8 35.97 -40.60 39.96
N LEU A 9 35.23 -41.03 41.01
CA LEU A 9 33.78 -40.84 41.13
C LEU A 9 33.39 -39.44 41.65
N ILE A 10 34.28 -38.79 42.41
CA ILE A 10 34.00 -37.44 42.97
C ILE A 10 34.35 -36.33 41.96
N VAL A 11 35.28 -36.58 41.04
CA VAL A 11 35.58 -35.61 39.97
C VAL A 11 34.56 -35.65 38.83
N SER A 12 33.91 -36.77 38.60
CA SER A 12 32.81 -36.89 37.58
C SER A 12 31.47 -36.33 38.06
N LEU A 13 31.26 -36.15 39.37
CA LEU A 13 30.04 -35.58 39.94
C LEU A 13 30.10 -34.05 40.09
N ALA A 14 31.30 -33.44 39.98
CA ALA A 14 31.49 -32.00 40.10
C ALA A 14 31.42 -31.23 38.74
N ILE A 15 31.30 -31.95 37.61
CA ILE A 15 31.24 -31.33 36.25
C ILE A 15 29.80 -31.29 35.70
N ILE A 16 28.81 -31.90 36.40
CA ILE A 16 27.39 -31.94 35.96
C ILE A 16 26.52 -30.83 36.58
N ILE A 17 27.08 -29.93 37.42
CA ILE A 17 26.27 -28.90 38.11
C ILE A 17 26.71 -27.46 37.70
N LEU A 18 27.02 -27.23 36.43
CA LEU A 18 27.28 -25.86 35.97
C LEU A 18 26.75 -25.56 34.56
N THR A 19 25.58 -26.13 34.23
CA THR A 19 24.74 -25.56 33.17
C THR A 19 23.31 -25.37 33.68
N VAL A 20 23.16 -24.58 34.74
CA VAL A 20 21.91 -23.91 34.98
C VAL A 20 21.93 -22.71 34.05
N SER A 21 21.51 -22.92 32.82
CA SER A 21 21.07 -21.82 31.95
C SER A 21 20.02 -21.04 32.75
N SER A 22 20.34 -19.80 33.09
CA SER A 22 19.34 -18.86 33.61
C SER A 22 18.18 -18.85 32.62
N PRO A 23 16.95 -19.04 33.06
CA PRO A 23 15.82 -18.91 32.16
C PRO A 23 15.82 -17.50 31.59
N ALA A 24 15.79 -17.39 30.28
CA ALA A 24 15.60 -16.13 29.61
C ALA A 24 14.34 -15.46 30.15
N LEU A 25 14.47 -14.30 30.77
CA LEU A 25 13.38 -13.51 31.34
C LEU A 25 12.47 -12.89 30.26
N ALA A 26 12.71 -13.18 28.97
CA ALA A 26 12.11 -12.49 27.83
C ALA A 26 10.65 -12.87 27.52
N ALA A 27 10.17 -14.04 27.88
CA ALA A 27 8.93 -14.58 27.31
C ALA A 27 7.62 -14.14 27.98
N THR A 28 7.61 -13.30 29.03
CA THR A 28 6.40 -13.04 29.84
C THR A 28 6.09 -11.58 30.14
N SER A 29 6.89 -10.63 29.66
CA SER A 29 6.58 -9.22 29.94
C SER A 29 5.39 -8.72 29.12
N LYS A 30 4.33 -8.30 29.83
CA LYS A 30 3.15 -7.64 29.23
C LYS A 30 3.27 -6.12 29.22
N VAL A 31 4.41 -5.59 29.63
CA VAL A 31 4.74 -4.17 29.63
C VAL A 31 6.03 -3.96 28.83
N LEU A 32 5.98 -3.08 27.85
CA LEU A 32 7.09 -2.71 26.99
C LEU A 32 7.36 -1.20 27.10
N PRO A 33 8.62 -0.76 27.07
CA PRO A 33 9.83 -1.60 27.02
C PRO A 33 9.99 -2.47 28.26
N ILE A 34 10.65 -3.62 28.07
CA ILE A 34 10.97 -4.51 29.20
C ILE A 34 11.80 -3.70 30.22
N PRO A 35 11.39 -3.63 31.51
CA PRO A 35 12.14 -2.88 32.50
C PRO A 35 13.60 -3.37 32.62
N GLN A 36 14.54 -2.44 32.73
CA GLN A 36 15.92 -2.81 32.98
C GLN A 36 16.04 -3.57 34.30
N PRO A 37 16.83 -4.67 34.32
CA PRO A 37 17.08 -5.40 35.56
C PRO A 37 17.83 -4.51 36.58
N GLU A 38 17.56 -4.74 37.86
CA GLU A 38 18.29 -4.08 38.91
C GLU A 38 19.79 -4.46 38.85
N PHE A 39 20.66 -3.50 39.21
CA PHE A 39 22.10 -3.73 39.31
C PHE A 39 22.41 -4.77 40.39
N LYS A 40 23.00 -5.89 40.00
CA LYS A 40 23.38 -7.00 40.90
C LYS A 40 24.88 -7.00 41.28
N GLY A 41 25.60 -6.01 40.79
CA GLY A 41 27.01 -5.83 41.10
C GLY A 41 27.24 -5.34 42.52
N LYS A 42 28.44 -4.88 42.78
CA LYS A 42 28.87 -4.26 44.03
C LYS A 42 29.54 -2.92 43.75
N ILE A 43 29.08 -1.86 44.35
CA ILE A 43 29.71 -0.56 44.29
C ILE A 43 30.54 -0.36 45.55
N GLY A 44 31.86 -0.31 45.42
CA GLY A 44 32.80 0.09 46.44
C GLY A 44 33.23 1.55 46.25
N ILE A 45 34.25 1.99 46.99
CA ILE A 45 34.80 3.34 46.83
C ILE A 45 35.60 3.47 45.53
N THR A 46 36.24 2.38 45.12
CA THR A 46 37.01 2.33 43.89
C THR A 46 36.59 1.14 43.04
N TYR A 47 37.02 1.09 41.75
CA TYR A 47 36.78 -0.04 40.89
C TYR A 47 37.40 -1.36 41.42
N LYS A 48 38.48 -1.25 42.29
CA LYS A 48 39.15 -2.41 42.89
C LYS A 48 38.27 -3.10 43.94
N ASP A 49 37.39 -2.36 44.56
CA ASP A 49 36.47 -2.85 45.62
C ASP A 49 35.07 -3.10 45.07
N SER A 50 34.87 -2.87 43.76
CA SER A 50 33.59 -2.96 43.05
C SER A 50 33.55 -4.22 42.16
N LYS A 51 32.32 -4.66 41.90
CA LYS A 51 32.03 -5.71 40.92
C LYS A 51 31.07 -5.16 39.89
N PRO A 52 31.43 -5.07 38.61
CA PRO A 52 30.53 -4.58 37.59
C PRO A 52 29.41 -5.60 37.32
N ASP A 53 28.26 -5.10 36.91
CA ASP A 53 27.12 -5.86 36.40
C ASP A 53 26.57 -5.11 35.20
N PHE A 54 26.96 -5.56 34.01
CA PHE A 54 26.55 -4.92 32.76
C PHE A 54 25.14 -5.39 32.38
N PRO A 55 24.17 -4.49 32.12
CA PRO A 55 22.86 -4.91 31.69
C PRO A 55 22.94 -5.77 30.41
N GLN A 56 22.32 -6.93 30.43
CA GLN A 56 22.26 -7.78 29.26
C GLN A 56 21.26 -7.21 28.24
N PRO A 57 21.57 -7.28 26.93
CA PRO A 57 20.61 -6.88 25.90
C PRO A 57 19.37 -7.78 25.95
N ILE A 58 18.23 -7.22 25.56
CA ILE A 58 16.99 -7.99 25.38
C ILE A 58 17.20 -8.90 24.16
N THR A 59 16.93 -10.17 24.34
CA THR A 59 17.00 -11.19 23.28
C THR A 59 15.62 -11.78 23.01
N ALA A 60 15.39 -12.17 21.77
CA ALA A 60 14.18 -12.89 21.40
C ALA A 60 14.07 -14.23 22.17
N PRO A 61 12.85 -14.79 22.30
CA PRO A 61 12.67 -16.11 22.89
C PRO A 61 13.54 -17.16 22.18
N ALA A 62 14.05 -18.14 22.95
CA ALA A 62 14.87 -19.19 22.37
C ALA A 62 14.08 -19.92 21.26
N LYS A 63 14.71 -20.11 20.10
CA LYS A 63 14.11 -20.70 18.90
C LYS A 63 12.97 -19.88 18.25
N ALA A 64 12.86 -18.60 18.58
CA ALA A 64 11.92 -17.72 17.87
C ALA A 64 12.36 -17.61 16.39
N PRO A 65 11.50 -17.96 15.42
CA PRO A 65 11.87 -17.95 14.00
C PRO A 65 12.01 -16.52 13.46
N ASN A 66 12.69 -16.39 12.34
CA ASN A 66 12.57 -15.23 11.49
C ASN A 66 11.15 -15.12 10.94
N VAL A 67 10.73 -13.92 10.58
CA VAL A 67 9.42 -13.67 9.97
C VAL A 67 9.60 -12.85 8.70
N LEU A 68 9.14 -13.41 7.58
CA LEU A 68 9.02 -12.72 6.29
C LEU A 68 7.54 -12.56 5.95
N LEU A 69 7.03 -11.34 6.07
CA LEU A 69 5.65 -10.98 5.73
C LEU A 69 5.63 -10.27 4.38
N VAL A 70 5.04 -10.92 3.39
CA VAL A 70 4.89 -10.39 2.01
C VAL A 70 3.42 -10.09 1.75
N ILE A 71 3.13 -8.93 1.17
CA ILE A 71 1.79 -8.56 0.73
C ILE A 71 1.84 -7.91 -0.64
N LEU A 72 1.00 -8.39 -1.55
CA LEU A 72 0.75 -7.76 -2.86
C LEU A 72 -0.42 -6.79 -2.78
N ASP A 73 -0.56 -5.98 -3.80
CA ASP A 73 -1.56 -4.92 -3.93
C ASP A 73 -2.51 -5.21 -5.09
N ASP A 74 -3.83 -5.08 -4.90
CA ASP A 74 -4.85 -5.18 -5.94
C ASP A 74 -4.89 -6.50 -6.73
N VAL A 75 -4.45 -7.63 -6.16
CA VAL A 75 -4.48 -8.94 -6.82
C VAL A 75 -5.79 -9.67 -6.49
N GLY A 76 -6.54 -10.08 -7.52
CA GLY A 76 -7.77 -10.85 -7.35
C GLY A 76 -7.54 -12.31 -6.95
N PHE A 77 -8.53 -12.94 -6.30
CA PHE A 77 -8.45 -14.31 -5.80
C PHE A 77 -8.07 -15.35 -6.90
N GLY A 78 -8.58 -15.18 -8.10
CA GLY A 78 -8.33 -16.07 -9.24
C GLY A 78 -7.23 -15.58 -10.19
N GLN A 79 -6.27 -14.76 -9.75
CA GLN A 79 -5.25 -14.20 -10.63
C GLN A 79 -3.98 -15.05 -10.73
N ALA A 80 -3.43 -15.47 -9.60
CA ALA A 80 -2.22 -16.27 -9.52
C ALA A 80 -2.48 -17.74 -9.90
N SER A 81 -1.57 -18.37 -10.65
CA SER A 81 -1.68 -19.78 -11.06
C SER A 81 -1.79 -20.74 -9.88
N THR A 82 -1.16 -20.44 -8.75
CA THR A 82 -1.25 -21.17 -7.49
C THR A 82 -2.70 -21.32 -6.99
N PHE A 83 -3.59 -20.40 -7.40
CA PHE A 83 -5.03 -20.40 -7.10
C PHE A 83 -5.90 -20.50 -8.36
N GLY A 84 -5.39 -21.09 -9.43
CA GLY A 84 -6.12 -21.38 -10.69
C GLY A 84 -6.11 -20.25 -11.71
N GLY A 85 -5.39 -19.15 -11.45
CA GLY A 85 -5.33 -17.99 -12.31
C GLY A 85 -4.51 -18.14 -13.60
N PRO A 86 -4.55 -17.14 -14.49
CA PRO A 86 -3.84 -17.16 -15.74
C PRO A 86 -2.37 -16.77 -15.64
N VAL A 87 -1.96 -16.15 -14.52
CA VAL A 87 -0.61 -15.62 -14.35
C VAL A 87 0.28 -16.64 -13.64
N GLU A 88 1.37 -17.02 -14.27
CA GLU A 88 2.33 -17.95 -13.71
C GLU A 88 3.04 -17.34 -12.48
N THR A 89 2.92 -18.00 -11.34
CA THR A 89 3.52 -17.61 -10.06
C THR A 89 4.29 -18.79 -9.45
N PRO A 90 5.41 -19.22 -10.08
CA PRO A 90 6.13 -20.42 -9.67
C PRO A 90 6.72 -20.34 -8.27
N ASN A 91 7.12 -19.15 -7.79
CA ASN A 91 7.69 -18.98 -6.46
C ASN A 91 6.62 -19.04 -5.36
N LEU A 92 5.44 -18.45 -5.60
CA LEU A 92 4.28 -18.62 -4.73
C LEU A 92 3.84 -20.10 -4.69
N THR A 93 3.87 -20.81 -5.84
CA THR A 93 3.53 -22.23 -5.92
C THR A 93 4.52 -23.08 -5.11
N ARG A 94 5.82 -22.83 -5.22
CA ARG A 94 6.86 -23.49 -4.41
C ARG A 94 6.62 -23.33 -2.91
N LEU A 95 6.28 -22.11 -2.46
CA LEU A 95 5.92 -21.88 -1.06
C LEU A 95 4.65 -22.63 -0.66
N ALA A 96 3.64 -22.67 -1.51
CA ALA A 96 2.40 -23.39 -1.26
C ALA A 96 2.60 -24.92 -1.18
N GLU A 97 3.52 -25.48 -1.94
CA GLU A 97 3.87 -26.90 -1.91
C GLU A 97 4.63 -27.30 -0.63
N THR A 98 5.42 -26.41 -0.07
CA THR A 98 6.15 -26.61 1.20
C THR A 98 5.41 -26.10 2.43
N GLY A 99 4.30 -25.39 2.23
CA GLY A 99 3.47 -24.78 3.24
C GLY A 99 1.98 -25.07 3.05
N LEU A 100 1.15 -24.09 3.33
CA LEU A 100 -0.32 -24.16 3.34
C LEU A 100 -0.95 -23.09 2.47
N ARG A 101 -2.03 -23.44 1.79
CA ARG A 101 -2.90 -22.47 1.06
C ARG A 101 -4.18 -22.24 1.87
N TYR A 102 -4.49 -20.99 2.14
CA TYR A 102 -5.74 -20.58 2.78
C TYR A 102 -6.69 -20.02 1.71
N ASN A 103 -7.88 -20.62 1.57
CA ASN A 103 -8.87 -20.25 0.55
C ASN A 103 -10.07 -19.46 1.11
N GLN A 104 -10.12 -19.28 2.44
CA GLN A 104 -11.11 -18.46 3.14
C GLN A 104 -10.41 -17.43 4.06
N PHE A 105 -9.38 -16.80 3.54
CA PHE A 105 -8.72 -15.66 4.17
C PHE A 105 -9.33 -14.36 3.63
N HIS A 106 -9.69 -13.45 4.54
CA HIS A 106 -10.37 -12.21 4.19
C HIS A 106 -9.53 -11.00 4.60
N THR A 107 -9.57 -9.99 3.74
CA THR A 107 -8.99 -8.67 3.97
C THR A 107 -10.10 -7.63 4.15
N THR A 108 -9.75 -6.37 4.26
CA THR A 108 -10.70 -5.30 4.01
C THR A 108 -10.80 -5.04 2.50
N ALA A 109 -11.70 -4.18 2.06
CA ALA A 109 -11.87 -3.92 0.63
C ALA A 109 -10.99 -2.78 0.09
N LEU A 110 -10.02 -2.29 0.89
CA LEU A 110 -9.05 -1.24 0.52
C LEU A 110 -7.71 -1.43 1.24
N CYS A 111 -6.64 -0.92 0.62
CA CYS A 111 -5.25 -1.12 1.01
C CYS A 111 -4.87 -0.57 2.41
N SER A 112 -4.99 0.74 2.70
CA SER A 112 -4.65 1.30 4.04
C SER A 112 -5.36 0.60 5.18
N PRO A 113 -6.70 0.38 5.10
CA PRO A 113 -7.44 -0.36 6.12
C PRO A 113 -6.90 -1.77 6.36
N THR A 114 -6.59 -2.51 5.28
CA THR A 114 -5.99 -3.86 5.40
C THR A 114 -4.62 -3.81 6.06
N ARG A 115 -3.76 -2.88 5.66
CA ARG A 115 -2.39 -2.75 6.19
C ARG A 115 -2.40 -2.34 7.65
N ALA A 116 -3.27 -1.41 8.08
CA ALA A 116 -3.47 -1.06 9.48
C ALA A 116 -3.96 -2.27 10.31
N ALA A 117 -4.94 -2.99 9.80
CA ALA A 117 -5.48 -4.19 10.44
C ALA A 117 -4.44 -5.30 10.56
N LEU A 118 -3.67 -5.56 9.51
CA LEU A 118 -2.57 -6.52 9.43
C LEU A 118 -1.51 -6.27 10.52
N LEU A 119 -1.02 -5.04 10.58
CA LEU A 119 0.08 -4.67 11.47
C LEU A 119 -0.32 -4.57 12.94
N THR A 120 -1.59 -4.31 13.22
CA THR A 120 -2.07 -4.12 14.61
C THR A 120 -2.83 -5.30 15.19
N GLY A 121 -3.31 -6.24 14.36
CA GLY A 121 -4.17 -7.34 14.79
C GLY A 121 -5.54 -6.89 15.28
N ARG A 122 -6.02 -5.72 14.81
CA ARG A 122 -7.29 -5.10 15.18
C ARG A 122 -8.06 -4.70 13.94
N ASN A 123 -9.38 -4.67 14.04
CA ASN A 123 -10.22 -4.20 12.93
C ASN A 123 -9.84 -2.76 12.55
N HIS A 124 -9.87 -2.47 11.28
CA HIS A 124 -9.39 -1.21 10.71
C HIS A 124 -10.10 0.03 11.30
N HIS A 125 -11.39 -0.01 11.55
CA HIS A 125 -12.10 1.09 12.23
C HIS A 125 -11.71 1.23 13.70
N SER A 126 -11.43 0.12 14.41
CA SER A 126 -10.95 0.16 15.80
C SER A 126 -9.62 0.89 15.95
N VAL A 127 -8.86 0.99 14.85
CA VAL A 127 -7.58 1.70 14.78
C VAL A 127 -7.65 2.95 13.90
N ASN A 128 -8.86 3.50 13.73
CA ASN A 128 -9.17 4.76 13.05
C ASN A 128 -8.92 4.77 11.54
N THR A 129 -8.70 3.61 10.89
CA THR A 129 -8.37 3.52 9.47
C THR A 129 -9.50 2.86 8.68
N GLY A 130 -10.73 3.39 8.82
CA GLY A 130 -11.92 2.92 8.12
C GLY A 130 -11.95 3.23 6.62
N VAL A 131 -10.95 3.96 6.12
CA VAL A 131 -10.81 4.36 4.71
C VAL A 131 -9.33 4.62 4.41
N VAL A 132 -8.96 4.82 3.14
CA VAL A 132 -7.59 5.21 2.74
C VAL A 132 -7.23 6.62 3.22
N GLU A 133 -5.95 6.87 3.39
CA GLU A 133 -5.39 8.10 3.99
C GLU A 133 -5.89 9.37 3.31
N GLU A 134 -6.06 9.35 2.00
CA GLU A 134 -6.49 10.46 1.17
C GLU A 134 -7.98 10.82 1.35
N LEU A 135 -8.76 9.90 1.92
CA LEU A 135 -10.20 10.06 2.12
C LEU A 135 -10.60 10.18 3.60
N ALA A 136 -9.62 10.46 4.48
CA ALA A 136 -9.84 10.65 5.91
C ALA A 136 -10.93 11.67 6.23
N THR A 137 -11.71 11.40 7.28
CA THR A 137 -12.75 12.31 7.80
C THR A 137 -12.55 12.56 9.30
N GLY A 138 -13.34 13.47 9.90
CA GLY A 138 -13.26 13.79 11.32
C GLY A 138 -13.97 12.80 12.26
N TYR A 139 -14.50 11.68 11.75
CA TYR A 139 -15.11 10.66 12.61
C TYR A 139 -14.07 9.70 13.19
N PRO A 140 -14.21 9.24 14.44
CA PRO A 140 -13.18 8.45 15.13
C PRO A 140 -12.65 7.27 14.32
N GLY A 141 -13.52 6.43 13.76
CA GLY A 141 -13.11 5.28 12.95
C GLY A 141 -12.45 5.61 11.61
N TYR A 142 -12.40 6.89 11.16
CA TYR A 142 -12.04 7.30 9.81
C TYR A 142 -10.99 8.41 9.75
N THR A 143 -10.31 8.70 10.85
CA THR A 143 -9.30 9.79 10.91
C THR A 143 -7.98 9.41 10.26
N THR A 144 -7.74 8.14 10.00
CA THR A 144 -6.47 7.54 9.54
C THR A 144 -5.28 7.78 10.46
N ILE A 145 -5.53 8.27 11.67
CA ILE A 145 -4.53 8.51 12.71
C ILE A 145 -4.45 7.28 13.60
N LEU A 146 -3.50 6.37 13.30
CA LEU A 146 -3.26 5.18 14.12
C LEU A 146 -3.02 5.56 15.58
N PRO A 147 -3.81 5.03 16.56
CA PRO A 147 -3.69 5.42 17.95
C PRO A 147 -2.50 4.70 18.61
N LYS A 148 -1.82 5.36 19.52
CA LYS A 148 -0.71 4.77 20.32
C LYS A 148 -1.15 3.56 21.16
N SER A 149 -2.45 3.39 21.40
CA SER A 149 -3.05 2.23 22.06
C SER A 149 -3.17 0.99 21.16
N ALA A 150 -2.74 1.07 19.91
CA ALA A 150 -2.72 -0.02 18.94
C ALA A 150 -1.30 -0.21 18.39
N ALA A 151 -0.36 -0.57 19.24
CA ALA A 151 1.01 -0.87 18.83
C ALA A 151 1.03 -1.94 17.73
N THR A 152 1.89 -1.75 16.75
CA THR A 152 2.10 -2.70 15.65
C THR A 152 2.85 -3.94 16.12
N VAL A 153 2.70 -5.04 15.40
CA VAL A 153 3.49 -6.24 15.64
C VAL A 153 5.00 -5.97 15.51
N ALA A 154 5.40 -5.06 14.61
CA ALA A 154 6.80 -4.63 14.44
C ALA A 154 7.36 -4.01 15.73
N GLU A 155 6.61 -3.10 16.35
CA GLU A 155 7.02 -2.47 17.61
C GLU A 155 7.14 -3.49 18.74
N VAL A 156 6.21 -4.44 18.81
CA VAL A 156 6.26 -5.51 19.81
C VAL A 156 7.47 -6.41 19.60
N LEU A 157 7.73 -6.85 18.36
CA LEU A 157 8.88 -7.69 18.03
C LEU A 157 10.21 -6.97 18.29
N ARG A 158 10.35 -5.71 17.86
CA ARG A 158 11.53 -4.89 18.07
C ARG A 158 11.90 -4.80 19.55
N GLN A 159 10.91 -4.51 20.41
CA GLN A 159 11.13 -4.43 21.85
C GLN A 159 11.37 -5.79 22.53
N ASN A 160 11.15 -6.88 21.81
CA ASN A 160 11.46 -8.24 22.27
C ASN A 160 12.67 -8.86 21.54
N GLY A 161 13.57 -8.03 20.99
CA GLY A 161 14.88 -8.46 20.51
C GLY A 161 14.95 -8.87 19.04
N TYR A 162 13.96 -8.55 18.22
CA TYR A 162 14.03 -8.70 16.75
C TYR A 162 14.72 -7.50 16.09
N ASN A 163 15.38 -7.74 14.95
CA ASN A 163 15.64 -6.72 13.93
C ASN A 163 14.39 -6.54 13.08
N THR A 164 14.00 -5.29 12.75
CA THR A 164 12.75 -5.02 12.03
C THR A 164 12.96 -4.10 10.85
N ALA A 165 12.45 -4.48 9.67
CA ALA A 165 12.52 -3.63 8.49
C ALA A 165 11.25 -3.72 7.65
N ALA A 166 10.92 -2.62 6.96
CA ALA A 166 9.84 -2.57 5.99
C ALA A 166 10.34 -2.04 4.64
N PHE A 167 9.84 -2.66 3.55
CA PHE A 167 10.21 -2.32 2.18
C PHE A 167 8.96 -2.14 1.33
N GLY A 168 8.88 -1.02 0.59
CA GLY A 168 7.82 -0.75 -0.38
C GLY A 168 6.71 0.15 0.11
N LYS A 169 5.46 -0.17 -0.22
CA LYS A 169 4.27 0.62 0.09
C LYS A 169 3.96 0.61 1.57
N TRP A 170 3.87 1.80 2.15
CA TRP A 170 3.47 1.96 3.55
C TRP A 170 1.96 2.22 3.71
N HIS A 171 1.46 3.30 3.16
CA HIS A 171 0.05 3.72 3.12
C HIS A 171 -0.66 3.69 4.49
N ASN A 172 0.03 4.11 5.57
CA ASN A 172 -0.50 4.22 6.93
C ASN A 172 0.02 5.47 7.66
N THR A 173 0.62 6.42 6.93
CA THR A 173 0.92 7.76 7.43
C THR A 173 -0.17 8.71 6.94
N PRO A 174 -0.88 9.42 7.82
CA PRO A 174 -1.88 10.40 7.39
C PRO A 174 -1.32 11.36 6.32
N ASP A 175 -2.08 11.62 5.26
CA ASP A 175 -1.65 12.40 4.09
C ASP A 175 -1.00 13.75 4.49
N PHE A 176 -1.51 14.40 5.52
CA PHE A 176 -0.99 15.67 6.05
C PHE A 176 0.29 15.53 6.91
N GLU A 177 0.78 14.33 7.17
CA GLU A 177 2.02 14.04 7.91
C GLU A 177 3.15 13.50 7.03
N THR A 178 2.93 13.36 5.73
CA THR A 178 3.87 12.72 4.81
C THR A 178 5.02 13.60 4.33
N SER A 179 5.11 14.85 4.80
CA SER A 179 6.21 15.76 4.44
C SER A 179 7.45 15.58 5.33
N ALA A 180 8.59 16.13 4.89
CA ALA A 180 9.83 16.17 5.66
C ALA A 180 9.73 16.96 6.99
N ALA A 181 8.64 17.68 7.23
CA ALA A 181 8.36 18.34 8.51
C ALA A 181 7.73 17.40 9.55
N GLY A 182 7.35 16.18 9.18
CA GLY A 182 6.68 15.23 10.06
C GLY A 182 5.27 15.70 10.49
N PRO A 183 4.80 15.19 11.64
CA PRO A 183 5.48 14.36 12.67
C PRO A 183 5.79 12.94 12.16
N PHE A 184 6.88 12.35 12.67
CA PHE A 184 7.35 11.03 12.20
C PHE A 184 6.82 9.85 13.04
N GLU A 185 5.95 10.10 14.01
CA GLU A 185 5.42 9.05 14.90
C GLU A 185 4.61 7.97 14.18
N ARG A 186 4.00 8.30 13.04
CA ARG A 186 3.20 7.38 12.20
C ARG A 186 3.88 6.99 10.88
N TRP A 187 5.15 7.36 10.74
CA TRP A 187 6.00 6.80 9.70
C TRP A 187 6.44 5.38 10.10
N PRO A 188 6.91 4.55 9.17
CA PRO A 188 7.33 3.18 9.49
C PRO A 188 8.29 3.11 10.68
N THR A 189 9.28 4.01 10.72
CA THR A 189 10.26 4.07 11.82
C THR A 189 9.66 4.49 13.16
N GLY A 190 8.60 5.28 13.15
CA GLY A 190 7.84 5.64 14.36
C GLY A 190 6.89 4.53 14.84
N LEU A 191 6.62 3.54 14.00
CA LEU A 191 5.71 2.43 14.26
C LEU A 191 6.42 1.07 14.42
N GLY A 192 7.75 1.11 14.71
CA GLY A 192 8.49 -0.05 15.16
C GLY A 192 9.40 -0.72 14.13
N PHE A 193 9.57 -0.16 12.94
CA PHE A 193 10.57 -0.62 11.99
C PHE A 193 11.88 0.15 12.18
N GLU A 194 12.99 -0.54 12.42
CA GLU A 194 14.31 0.06 12.57
C GLU A 194 14.89 0.57 11.23
N TYR A 195 14.38 0.01 10.11
CA TYR A 195 14.73 0.44 8.76
C TYR A 195 13.49 0.45 7.86
N PHE A 196 13.41 1.44 6.99
CA PHE A 196 12.40 1.57 5.97
C PHE A 196 13.00 2.04 4.65
N TYR A 197 12.62 1.38 3.56
CA TYR A 197 12.90 1.85 2.20
C TYR A 197 11.69 1.61 1.31
N GLY A 198 11.12 2.67 0.72
CA GLY A 198 9.91 2.55 -0.09
C GLY A 198 9.20 3.87 -0.30
N PHE A 199 7.87 3.86 -0.27
CA PHE A 199 7.04 5.06 -0.46
C PHE A 199 5.89 5.10 0.54
N LEU A 200 5.41 6.33 0.85
CA LEU A 200 4.41 6.55 1.90
C LEU A 200 2.97 6.54 1.39
N GLY A 201 2.74 6.91 0.14
CA GLY A 201 1.42 7.04 -0.46
C GLY A 201 0.75 5.72 -0.86
N GLY A 202 -0.42 5.83 -1.47
CA GLY A 202 -1.23 4.69 -1.93
C GLY A 202 -0.68 4.02 -3.18
N ASP A 203 0.04 4.75 -4.00
CA ASP A 203 0.66 4.29 -5.24
C ASP A 203 1.94 5.06 -5.54
N THR A 204 2.69 4.61 -6.53
CA THR A 204 3.83 5.33 -7.09
C THR A 204 4.20 4.78 -8.46
N ASN A 205 4.76 5.63 -9.30
CA ASN A 205 5.34 5.25 -10.57
C ASN A 205 6.49 4.24 -10.36
N GLN A 206 6.43 3.07 -11.02
CA GLN A 206 7.43 2.02 -10.84
C GLN A 206 8.79 2.36 -11.49
N TRP A 207 8.79 3.28 -12.46
CA TRP A 207 9.98 3.73 -13.18
C TRP A 207 10.61 5.00 -12.58
N SER A 208 9.81 5.81 -11.87
CA SER A 208 10.23 7.05 -11.22
C SER A 208 9.49 7.24 -9.90
N PRO A 209 9.74 6.38 -8.89
CA PRO A 209 9.00 6.38 -7.65
C PRO A 209 9.37 7.55 -6.72
N ALA A 210 8.40 7.95 -5.88
CA ALA A 210 8.60 8.91 -4.79
C ALA A 210 9.19 8.24 -3.55
N LEU A 211 10.49 7.95 -3.56
CA LEU A 211 11.16 7.14 -2.56
C LEU A 211 11.44 7.87 -1.24
N VAL A 212 11.39 7.08 -0.18
CA VAL A 212 11.77 7.47 1.18
C VAL A 212 12.69 6.39 1.78
N GLU A 213 13.78 6.81 2.39
CA GLU A 213 14.61 5.97 3.26
C GLU A 213 14.49 6.48 4.69
N ASN A 214 13.95 5.66 5.59
CA ASN A 214 13.61 6.02 6.96
C ASN A 214 12.68 7.24 7.03
N THR A 215 13.21 8.45 7.29
CA THR A 215 12.45 9.71 7.33
C THR A 215 12.91 10.72 6.29
N LYS A 216 13.74 10.28 5.33
CA LYS A 216 14.36 11.14 4.33
C LYS A 216 13.89 10.77 2.93
N ARG A 217 13.46 11.76 2.15
CA ARG A 217 13.25 11.60 0.71
C ARG A 217 14.58 11.27 0.03
N VAL A 218 14.55 10.26 -0.83
CA VAL A 218 15.68 9.83 -1.66
C VAL A 218 15.24 9.74 -3.11
N GLU A 219 16.20 9.83 -4.01
CA GLU A 219 15.96 9.64 -5.43
C GLU A 219 16.39 8.24 -5.85
N LYS A 220 15.76 7.72 -6.91
CA LYS A 220 16.21 6.45 -7.51
C LYS A 220 17.66 6.53 -7.95
N PRO A 221 18.38 5.40 -8.03
CA PRO A 221 19.77 5.39 -8.51
C PRO A 221 19.91 6.09 -9.86
N ALA A 222 20.84 7.06 -9.92
CA ALA A 222 21.18 7.74 -11.17
C ALA A 222 21.82 6.75 -12.17
N ASN A 223 21.61 7.00 -13.48
CA ASN A 223 22.23 6.22 -14.57
C ASN A 223 21.79 4.73 -14.66
N ASN A 224 20.63 4.40 -14.17
CA ASN A 224 20.01 3.08 -14.40
C ASN A 224 18.82 3.24 -15.37
N PRO A 225 19.01 3.04 -16.69
CA PRO A 225 17.93 3.17 -17.66
C PRO A 225 16.88 2.06 -17.54
N ASP A 226 17.23 0.92 -16.94
CA ASP A 226 16.37 -0.23 -16.73
C ASP A 226 15.79 -0.28 -15.31
N TYR A 227 15.85 0.87 -14.59
CA TYR A 227 15.33 0.95 -13.23
C TYR A 227 13.85 0.54 -13.16
N HIS A 228 13.53 -0.28 -12.19
CA HIS A 228 12.15 -0.60 -11.80
C HIS A 228 12.08 -0.80 -10.29
N LEU A 229 11.01 -0.31 -9.65
CA LEU A 229 10.89 -0.27 -8.20
C LEU A 229 10.92 -1.66 -7.55
N THR A 230 10.25 -2.66 -8.12
CA THR A 230 10.15 -4.00 -7.49
C THR A 230 11.53 -4.67 -7.31
N PRO A 231 12.43 -4.75 -8.32
CA PRO A 231 13.81 -5.22 -8.12
C PRO A 231 14.56 -4.41 -7.06
N ASP A 232 14.44 -3.08 -7.08
CA ASP A 232 15.14 -2.19 -6.15
C ASP A 232 14.74 -2.45 -4.70
N LEU A 233 13.44 -2.62 -4.42
CA LEU A 233 12.92 -2.99 -3.10
C LEU A 233 13.47 -4.34 -2.63
N VAL A 234 13.51 -5.32 -3.52
CA VAL A 234 14.01 -6.67 -3.23
C VAL A 234 15.49 -6.67 -2.98
N ASP A 235 16.28 -5.92 -3.77
CA ASP A 235 17.73 -5.77 -3.58
C ASP A 235 18.05 -5.14 -2.22
N HIS A 236 17.31 -4.10 -1.80
CA HIS A 236 17.44 -3.50 -0.48
C HIS A 236 17.08 -4.48 0.65
N ALA A 237 15.98 -5.26 0.47
CA ALA A 237 15.58 -6.27 1.46
C ALA A 237 16.64 -7.38 1.61
N ILE A 238 17.16 -7.91 0.50
CA ILE A 238 18.24 -8.91 0.49
C ILE A 238 19.50 -8.38 1.16
N ALA A 239 19.92 -7.18 0.79
CA ALA A 239 21.10 -6.55 1.36
C ALA A 239 20.94 -6.33 2.86
N TRP A 240 19.78 -5.86 3.31
CA TRP A 240 19.50 -5.66 4.72
C TRP A 240 19.52 -6.97 5.51
N ILE A 241 18.81 -8.02 5.05
CA ILE A 241 18.79 -9.33 5.73
C ILE A 241 20.20 -9.91 5.82
N ARG A 242 20.95 -9.93 4.73
CA ARG A 242 22.34 -10.43 4.71
C ARG A 242 23.24 -9.68 5.69
N ASN A 243 23.08 -8.36 5.76
CA ASN A 243 23.86 -7.53 6.69
C ASN A 243 23.51 -7.87 8.16
N GLN A 244 22.21 -7.97 8.50
CA GLN A 244 21.77 -8.32 9.85
C GLN A 244 22.29 -9.71 10.27
N GLN A 245 22.09 -10.72 9.41
CA GLN A 245 22.51 -12.10 9.69
C GLN A 245 24.03 -12.24 9.76
N SER A 246 24.79 -11.46 9.02
CA SER A 246 26.25 -11.46 9.10
C SER A 246 26.80 -10.86 10.40
N ILE A 247 26.11 -9.85 10.95
CA ILE A 247 26.55 -9.12 12.16
C ILE A 247 26.03 -9.81 13.43
N ALA A 248 24.79 -10.27 13.42
CA ALA A 248 24.09 -10.83 14.58
C ALA A 248 23.25 -12.05 14.16
N PRO A 249 23.89 -13.19 13.84
CA PRO A 249 23.20 -14.38 13.32
C PRO A 249 22.17 -14.97 14.29
N ASP A 250 22.36 -14.79 15.60
CA ASP A 250 21.43 -15.28 16.63
C ASP A 250 20.25 -14.34 16.88
N LYS A 251 20.19 -13.17 16.21
CA LYS A 251 19.10 -12.20 16.36
C LYS A 251 18.12 -12.36 15.20
N PRO A 252 16.88 -12.82 15.46
CA PRO A 252 15.92 -13.02 14.39
C PRO A 252 15.48 -11.70 13.76
N PHE A 253 15.04 -11.75 12.51
CA PHE A 253 14.50 -10.61 11.78
C PHE A 253 12.98 -10.71 11.57
N PHE A 254 12.34 -9.55 11.51
CA PHE A 254 11.01 -9.35 10.95
C PHE A 254 11.13 -8.42 9.74
N THR A 255 10.88 -8.95 8.57
CA THR A 255 10.88 -8.20 7.30
C THR A 255 9.48 -8.12 6.74
N TYR A 256 8.98 -6.91 6.53
CA TYR A 256 7.71 -6.62 5.86
C TYR A 256 7.99 -6.12 4.45
N LEU A 257 7.74 -6.95 3.44
CA LEU A 257 7.82 -6.60 2.02
C LEU A 257 6.42 -6.37 1.48
N ALA A 258 6.08 -5.11 1.25
CA ALA A 258 4.82 -4.65 0.70
C ALA A 258 5.09 -3.99 -0.65
N THR A 259 5.10 -4.77 -1.73
CA THR A 259 5.35 -4.21 -3.06
C THR A 259 4.22 -3.26 -3.47
N GLY A 260 4.50 -2.27 -4.34
CA GLY A 260 3.44 -1.49 -4.98
C GLY A 260 2.73 -2.26 -6.09
N ALA A 261 3.23 -3.44 -6.42
CA ALA A 261 2.66 -4.32 -7.44
C ALA A 261 1.51 -5.15 -6.82
N THR A 262 0.36 -5.23 -7.49
CA THR A 262 0.09 -4.80 -8.87
C THR A 262 -0.86 -3.61 -8.97
N HIS A 263 -0.85 -2.70 -8.01
CA HIS A 263 -1.62 -1.45 -8.07
C HIS A 263 -1.27 -0.64 -9.33
N ALA A 264 -2.19 0.14 -9.85
CA ALA A 264 -1.88 1.10 -10.90
C ALA A 264 -0.83 2.15 -10.41
N PRO A 265 0.04 2.63 -11.31
CA PRO A 265 0.10 2.31 -12.73
C PRO A 265 0.60 0.88 -12.97
N HIS A 266 -0.05 0.16 -13.87
CA HIS A 266 0.41 -1.17 -14.26
C HIS A 266 1.69 -1.02 -15.09
N HIS A 267 2.82 -0.98 -14.43
CA HIS A 267 4.14 -0.83 -15.04
C HIS A 267 4.91 -2.14 -14.97
N ALA A 268 5.41 -2.62 -16.08
CA ALA A 268 6.21 -3.83 -16.13
C ALA A 268 7.26 -3.78 -17.24
N PRO A 269 8.43 -4.41 -17.04
CA PRO A 269 9.40 -4.53 -18.13
C PRO A 269 8.79 -5.28 -19.31
N LYS A 270 8.99 -4.75 -20.53
CA LYS A 270 8.38 -5.27 -21.76
C LYS A 270 8.58 -6.78 -21.96
N ALA A 271 9.75 -7.32 -21.59
CA ALA A 271 10.03 -8.74 -21.68
C ALA A 271 9.08 -9.62 -20.84
N TRP A 272 8.51 -9.08 -19.76
CA TRP A 272 7.51 -9.77 -18.95
C TRP A 272 6.12 -9.67 -19.56
N ILE A 273 5.77 -8.51 -20.12
CA ILE A 273 4.49 -8.30 -20.84
C ILE A 273 4.42 -9.25 -22.04
N ASP A 274 5.49 -9.33 -22.84
CA ASP A 274 5.55 -10.16 -24.06
C ASP A 274 5.33 -11.66 -23.79
N LYS A 275 5.57 -12.16 -22.58
CA LYS A 275 5.26 -13.55 -22.19
C LYS A 275 3.75 -13.86 -22.22
N TYR A 276 2.93 -12.84 -22.08
CA TYR A 276 1.47 -12.95 -22.00
C TYR A 276 0.75 -12.56 -23.30
N LYS A 277 1.48 -12.22 -24.35
CA LYS A 277 0.90 -11.82 -25.64
C LYS A 277 -0.09 -12.87 -26.15
N GLY A 278 -1.33 -12.44 -26.42
CA GLY A 278 -2.43 -13.27 -26.90
C GLY A 278 -3.06 -14.20 -25.85
N LYS A 279 -2.64 -14.13 -24.58
CA LYS A 279 -3.18 -14.99 -23.51
C LYS A 279 -4.54 -14.54 -22.98
N PHE A 280 -5.02 -13.36 -23.40
CA PHE A 280 -6.28 -12.76 -22.95
C PHE A 280 -7.26 -12.50 -24.10
N ASP A 281 -6.97 -12.97 -25.30
CA ASP A 281 -7.80 -12.76 -26.49
C ASP A 281 -9.20 -13.41 -26.39
N GLN A 282 -9.36 -14.46 -25.54
CA GLN A 282 -10.64 -15.11 -25.26
C GLN A 282 -11.61 -14.23 -24.46
N GLY A 283 -11.09 -13.16 -23.83
CA GLY A 283 -11.86 -12.22 -23.02
C GLY A 283 -12.19 -12.69 -21.61
N TRP A 284 -12.72 -11.77 -20.81
CA TRP A 284 -12.97 -11.98 -19.38
C TRP A 284 -14.06 -13.00 -19.08
N ASP A 285 -15.14 -13.08 -19.87
CA ASP A 285 -16.21 -14.05 -19.64
C ASP A 285 -15.67 -15.48 -19.75
N LYS A 286 -14.92 -15.78 -20.83
CA LYS A 286 -14.32 -17.10 -21.06
C LYS A 286 -13.18 -17.40 -20.10
N LEU A 287 -12.33 -16.41 -19.83
CA LEU A 287 -11.24 -16.56 -18.86
C LEU A 287 -11.79 -16.94 -17.48
N ARG A 288 -12.89 -16.34 -17.06
CA ARG A 288 -13.54 -16.63 -15.77
C ARG A 288 -13.99 -18.09 -15.67
N GLU A 289 -14.58 -18.66 -16.73
CA GLU A 289 -14.91 -20.09 -16.80
C GLU A 289 -13.67 -20.98 -16.68
N GLU A 290 -12.58 -20.61 -17.36
CA GLU A 290 -11.32 -21.34 -17.34
C GLU A 290 -10.66 -21.32 -15.96
N ILE A 291 -10.63 -20.16 -15.30
CA ILE A 291 -10.13 -20.01 -13.93
C ILE A 291 -10.95 -20.89 -12.99
N PHE A 292 -12.28 -20.81 -13.06
CA PHE A 292 -13.18 -21.61 -12.24
C PHE A 292 -12.95 -23.12 -12.38
N ALA A 293 -12.78 -23.58 -13.61
CA ALA A 293 -12.48 -25.00 -13.87
C ALA A 293 -11.14 -25.42 -13.24
N ARG A 294 -10.08 -24.59 -13.39
CA ARG A 294 -8.77 -24.86 -12.77
C ARG A 294 -8.81 -24.80 -11.26
N GLN A 295 -9.57 -23.87 -10.67
CA GLN A 295 -9.76 -23.77 -9.22
C GLN A 295 -10.36 -25.06 -8.64
N LYS A 296 -11.38 -25.63 -9.29
CA LYS A 296 -11.94 -26.93 -8.91
C LYS A 296 -10.93 -28.07 -9.08
N GLN A 297 -10.17 -28.08 -10.16
CA GLN A 297 -9.15 -29.10 -10.40
C GLN A 297 -8.05 -29.07 -9.34
N LEU A 298 -7.63 -27.88 -8.91
CA LEU A 298 -6.63 -27.69 -7.85
C LEU A 298 -7.19 -27.90 -6.44
N GLY A 299 -8.51 -28.01 -6.28
CA GLY A 299 -9.19 -28.14 -5.00
C GLY A 299 -9.17 -26.86 -4.15
N VAL A 300 -8.76 -25.71 -4.73
CA VAL A 300 -8.74 -24.42 -4.02
C VAL A 300 -10.14 -23.87 -3.78
N ILE A 301 -11.14 -24.37 -4.53
CA ILE A 301 -12.56 -24.17 -4.26
C ILE A 301 -13.27 -25.53 -4.18
N PRO A 302 -14.36 -25.66 -3.42
CA PRO A 302 -15.15 -26.89 -3.36
C PRO A 302 -15.69 -27.30 -4.74
N ALA A 303 -15.83 -28.60 -4.98
CA ALA A 303 -16.43 -29.11 -6.22
C ALA A 303 -17.88 -28.62 -6.41
N SER A 304 -18.61 -28.38 -5.32
CA SER A 304 -19.97 -27.84 -5.29
C SER A 304 -20.06 -26.34 -5.57
N ALA A 305 -18.94 -25.61 -5.53
CA ALA A 305 -18.97 -24.16 -5.78
C ALA A 305 -19.63 -23.82 -7.11
N GLN A 306 -20.33 -22.69 -7.15
CA GLN A 306 -21.00 -22.17 -8.33
C GLN A 306 -20.27 -20.92 -8.83
N LEU A 307 -20.24 -20.73 -10.14
CA LEU A 307 -19.69 -19.52 -10.74
C LEU A 307 -20.75 -18.42 -10.72
N THR A 308 -20.45 -17.29 -10.09
CA THR A 308 -21.37 -16.15 -10.05
C THR A 308 -21.50 -15.47 -11.42
N PRO A 309 -22.67 -14.97 -11.80
CA PRO A 309 -22.90 -14.35 -13.09
C PRO A 309 -22.18 -13.00 -13.22
N ARG A 310 -22.01 -12.55 -14.47
CA ARG A 310 -21.48 -11.21 -14.75
C ARG A 310 -22.52 -10.15 -14.34
N PRO A 311 -22.12 -9.10 -13.59
CA PRO A 311 -22.98 -7.95 -13.31
C PRO A 311 -23.44 -7.27 -14.61
N GLN A 312 -24.69 -6.79 -14.61
CA GLN A 312 -25.26 -6.12 -15.81
C GLN A 312 -24.52 -4.81 -16.15
N GLU A 313 -23.89 -4.21 -15.17
CA GLU A 313 -23.11 -2.98 -15.28
C GLU A 313 -21.78 -3.16 -16.04
N LEU A 314 -21.31 -4.40 -16.19
CA LEU A 314 -20.12 -4.70 -16.96
C LEU A 314 -20.47 -5.21 -18.37
N PRO A 315 -19.79 -4.74 -19.41
CA PRO A 315 -20.07 -5.18 -20.78
C PRO A 315 -19.70 -6.65 -20.97
N ALA A 316 -20.44 -7.35 -21.81
CA ALA A 316 -20.03 -8.66 -22.31
C ALA A 316 -18.82 -8.50 -23.24
N TRP A 317 -17.85 -9.41 -23.17
CA TRP A 317 -16.71 -9.38 -24.09
C TRP A 317 -17.12 -9.32 -25.56
N ASP A 318 -18.13 -10.12 -25.94
CA ASP A 318 -18.59 -10.20 -27.33
C ASP A 318 -19.31 -8.95 -27.82
N SER A 319 -19.70 -8.05 -26.92
CA SER A 319 -20.28 -6.75 -27.31
C SER A 319 -19.26 -5.71 -27.74
N LEU A 320 -17.96 -5.96 -27.52
CA LEU A 320 -16.89 -5.03 -27.83
C LEU A 320 -16.49 -5.06 -29.32
N SER A 321 -16.04 -3.91 -29.85
CA SER A 321 -15.40 -3.85 -31.15
C SER A 321 -14.06 -4.59 -31.15
N ALA A 322 -13.53 -4.90 -32.34
CA ALA A 322 -12.24 -5.56 -32.48
C ALA A 322 -11.10 -4.74 -31.87
N GLU A 323 -11.15 -3.39 -32.01
CA GLU A 323 -10.16 -2.48 -31.45
C GLU A 323 -10.26 -2.43 -29.91
N GLN A 324 -11.49 -2.43 -29.35
CA GLN A 324 -11.68 -2.49 -27.91
C GLN A 324 -11.17 -3.80 -27.33
N LYS A 325 -11.48 -4.94 -27.97
CA LYS A 325 -10.97 -6.26 -27.57
C LYS A 325 -9.44 -6.30 -27.56
N LYS A 326 -8.80 -5.84 -28.66
CA LYS A 326 -7.35 -5.78 -28.78
C LYS A 326 -6.71 -4.94 -27.64
N LEU A 327 -7.24 -3.75 -27.40
CA LEU A 327 -6.73 -2.85 -26.36
C LEU A 327 -6.91 -3.46 -24.95
N SER A 328 -8.11 -3.97 -24.67
CA SER A 328 -8.44 -4.55 -23.35
C SER A 328 -7.60 -5.80 -23.06
N ALA A 329 -7.38 -6.68 -24.05
CA ALA A 329 -6.52 -7.84 -23.91
C ALA A 329 -5.08 -7.42 -23.58
N HIS A 330 -4.56 -6.42 -24.30
CA HIS A 330 -3.20 -5.94 -24.03
C HIS A 330 -3.03 -5.31 -22.65
N MET A 331 -4.02 -4.56 -22.15
CA MET A 331 -4.00 -4.05 -20.78
C MET A 331 -3.95 -5.18 -19.73
N ALA A 332 -4.61 -6.32 -20.00
CA ALA A 332 -4.52 -7.51 -19.14
C ALA A 332 -3.15 -8.22 -19.26
N GLU A 333 -2.54 -8.24 -20.45
CA GLU A 333 -1.17 -8.73 -20.65
C GLU A 333 -0.15 -7.93 -19.83
N VAL A 334 -0.30 -6.61 -19.79
CA VAL A 334 0.55 -5.71 -18.98
C VAL A 334 0.43 -6.04 -17.50
N PHE A 335 -0.79 -6.16 -16.98
CA PHE A 335 -1.03 -6.56 -15.60
C PHE A 335 -0.43 -7.93 -15.28
N ALA A 336 -0.62 -8.91 -16.17
CA ALA A 336 -0.08 -10.25 -15.99
C ALA A 336 1.46 -10.26 -15.98
N GLY A 337 2.09 -9.48 -16.85
CA GLY A 337 3.53 -9.27 -16.86
C GLY A 337 4.03 -8.65 -15.55
N PHE A 338 3.28 -7.71 -15.00
CA PHE A 338 3.62 -7.05 -13.73
C PHE A 338 3.57 -8.04 -12.55
N LEU A 339 2.53 -8.85 -12.43
CA LEU A 339 2.43 -9.85 -11.37
C LEU A 339 3.50 -10.93 -11.51
N ALA A 340 3.75 -11.45 -12.72
CA ALA A 340 4.77 -12.47 -12.94
C ALA A 340 6.19 -11.96 -12.67
N HIS A 341 6.49 -10.71 -13.02
CA HIS A 341 7.74 -10.04 -12.65
C HIS A 341 7.89 -9.93 -11.14
N THR A 342 6.82 -9.56 -10.45
CA THR A 342 6.82 -9.42 -8.99
C THR A 342 7.04 -10.77 -8.29
N ASP A 343 6.38 -11.86 -8.75
CA ASP A 343 6.62 -13.20 -8.21
C ASP A 343 8.08 -13.64 -8.40
N TYR A 344 8.68 -13.33 -9.54
CA TYR A 344 10.10 -13.59 -9.78
C TYR A 344 11.01 -12.86 -8.79
N GLU A 345 10.77 -11.58 -8.55
CA GLU A 345 11.56 -10.77 -7.63
C GLU A 345 11.41 -11.25 -6.18
N ILE A 346 10.19 -11.58 -5.74
CA ILE A 346 9.96 -12.17 -4.42
C ILE A 346 10.66 -13.53 -4.31
N GLY A 347 10.69 -14.31 -5.38
CA GLY A 347 11.47 -15.55 -5.45
C GLY A 347 12.95 -15.35 -5.15
N ARG A 348 13.57 -14.28 -5.67
CA ARG A 348 14.96 -13.91 -5.36
C ARG A 348 15.18 -13.64 -3.87
N LEU A 349 14.22 -12.98 -3.20
CA LEU A 349 14.29 -12.75 -1.75
C LEU A 349 14.22 -14.06 -0.96
N ILE A 350 13.30 -14.96 -1.34
CA ILE A 350 13.16 -16.28 -0.71
C ILE A 350 14.44 -17.09 -0.90
N ASP A 351 15.00 -17.11 -2.12
CA ASP A 351 16.25 -17.79 -2.42
C ASP A 351 17.45 -17.21 -1.63
N ALA A 352 17.44 -15.91 -1.37
CA ALA A 352 18.49 -15.28 -0.55
C ALA A 352 18.41 -15.73 0.92
N VAL A 353 17.20 -15.90 1.48
CA VAL A 353 17.00 -16.45 2.83
C VAL A 353 17.41 -17.92 2.89
N ASP A 354 17.08 -18.70 1.84
CA ASP A 354 17.49 -20.11 1.72
C ASP A 354 19.03 -20.27 1.65
N GLN A 355 19.71 -19.41 0.85
CA GLN A 355 21.18 -19.39 0.76
C GLN A 355 21.87 -19.07 2.09
N LEU A 356 21.23 -18.38 3.01
CA LEU A 356 21.71 -18.15 4.37
C LEU A 356 21.50 -19.38 5.28
N GLY A 357 20.75 -20.40 4.83
CA GLY A 357 20.36 -21.55 5.63
C GLY A 357 19.24 -21.27 6.62
N GLU A 358 18.52 -20.14 6.45
CA GLU A 358 17.52 -19.67 7.42
C GLU A 358 16.08 -19.93 6.96
N LEU A 359 15.84 -20.49 5.76
CA LEU A 359 14.46 -20.62 5.24
C LEU A 359 13.61 -21.56 6.10
N ASP A 360 14.15 -22.68 6.57
CA ASP A 360 13.41 -23.62 7.44
C ASP A 360 13.03 -22.98 8.79
N ASN A 361 13.87 -22.08 9.31
CA ASN A 361 13.65 -21.29 10.52
C ASN A 361 12.95 -19.96 10.25
N THR A 362 12.34 -19.77 9.08
CA THR A 362 11.62 -18.55 8.71
C THR A 362 10.13 -18.83 8.49
N LEU A 363 9.27 -18.16 9.25
CA LEU A 363 7.85 -18.09 8.96
C LEU A 363 7.63 -17.13 7.78
N VAL A 364 7.29 -17.68 6.62
CA VAL A 364 6.93 -16.91 5.43
C VAL A 364 5.41 -16.81 5.34
N ILE A 365 4.88 -15.60 5.38
CA ILE A 365 3.46 -15.29 5.20
C ILE A 365 3.32 -14.49 3.91
N TYR A 366 2.62 -15.01 2.91
CA TYR A 366 2.46 -14.37 1.62
C TYR A 366 0.97 -14.13 1.33
N ILE A 367 0.55 -12.88 1.52
CA ILE A 367 -0.83 -12.40 1.24
C ILE A 367 -0.88 -11.95 -0.21
N VAL A 368 -1.71 -12.63 -1.00
CA VAL A 368 -1.82 -12.40 -2.45
C VAL A 368 -2.96 -11.41 -2.71
N GLY A 369 -2.67 -10.14 -2.52
CA GLY A 369 -3.60 -9.02 -2.58
C GLY A 369 -4.10 -8.56 -1.20
N ASP A 370 -3.99 -7.26 -0.96
CA ASP A 370 -4.48 -6.61 0.27
C ASP A 370 -5.98 -6.24 0.18
N ASN A 371 -6.56 -6.36 -0.98
CA ASN A 371 -7.99 -6.30 -1.31
C ASN A 371 -8.23 -7.03 -2.64
N GLY A 372 -9.46 -7.15 -3.07
CA GLY A 372 -9.78 -7.68 -4.39
C GLY A 372 -9.16 -6.86 -5.53
N ALA A 373 -9.17 -7.41 -6.75
CA ALA A 373 -8.66 -6.71 -7.93
C ALA A 373 -9.35 -5.36 -8.14
N SER A 374 -8.58 -4.34 -8.57
CA SER A 374 -9.08 -2.98 -8.75
C SER A 374 -9.87 -2.80 -10.04
N ALA A 375 -11.02 -2.16 -9.93
CA ALA A 375 -11.86 -1.75 -11.06
C ALA A 375 -11.78 -0.23 -11.34
N GLU A 376 -10.79 0.45 -10.78
CA GLU A 376 -10.62 1.92 -10.84
C GLU A 376 -10.17 2.41 -12.22
N GLY A 377 -9.77 1.51 -13.13
CA GLY A 377 -9.54 1.83 -14.54
C GLY A 377 -10.80 2.17 -15.36
N GLY A 378 -11.98 2.07 -14.75
CA GLY A 378 -13.25 2.36 -15.43
C GLY A 378 -13.67 1.23 -16.39
N ILE A 379 -14.70 1.49 -17.19
CA ILE A 379 -15.27 0.49 -18.11
C ILE A 379 -14.31 0.14 -19.26
N THR A 380 -13.52 1.10 -19.73
CA THR A 380 -12.67 0.98 -20.92
C THR A 380 -11.19 0.76 -20.61
N GLY A 381 -10.81 0.81 -19.34
CA GLY A 381 -9.42 1.05 -18.95
C GLY A 381 -9.02 2.51 -19.13
N THR A 382 -7.85 2.87 -18.68
CA THR A 382 -7.28 4.20 -18.82
C THR A 382 -5.79 4.14 -19.13
N VAL A 383 -5.25 5.14 -19.81
CA VAL A 383 -3.80 5.33 -20.00
C VAL A 383 -3.24 6.37 -19.04
N ASN A 384 -4.11 7.05 -18.30
CA ASN A 384 -3.75 8.01 -17.25
C ASN A 384 -4.86 8.06 -16.18
N GLU A 385 -4.64 7.39 -15.05
CA GLU A 385 -5.62 7.27 -13.96
C GLU A 385 -6.01 8.64 -13.35
N LEU A 386 -5.15 9.65 -13.38
CA LEU A 386 -5.50 11.01 -12.98
C LEU A 386 -6.65 11.60 -13.78
N LYS A 387 -6.89 11.14 -15.02
CA LYS A 387 -8.08 11.52 -15.79
C LYS A 387 -9.35 11.00 -15.15
N PHE A 388 -9.33 9.74 -14.67
CA PHE A 388 -10.48 9.17 -13.96
C PHE A 388 -10.80 9.98 -12.69
N PHE A 389 -9.82 10.25 -11.84
CA PHE A 389 -10.02 11.03 -10.61
C PHE A 389 -10.52 12.46 -10.86
N ASN A 390 -10.11 13.08 -11.95
CA ASN A 390 -10.52 14.45 -12.29
C ASN A 390 -11.71 14.54 -13.25
N GLY A 391 -12.27 13.40 -13.71
CA GLY A 391 -13.38 13.35 -14.65
C GLY A 391 -13.06 13.84 -16.03
N VAL A 392 -11.81 13.71 -16.45
CA VAL A 392 -11.37 14.00 -17.80
C VAL A 392 -11.64 12.77 -18.67
N PRO A 393 -12.52 12.85 -19.68
CA PRO A 393 -12.88 11.68 -20.48
C PRO A 393 -11.73 11.22 -21.37
N GLU A 394 -11.65 9.92 -21.61
CA GLU A 394 -10.79 9.32 -22.61
C GLU A 394 -11.66 8.61 -23.67
N ASN A 395 -11.33 8.79 -24.93
CA ASN A 395 -11.99 8.10 -26.03
C ASN A 395 -11.09 6.99 -26.61
N LEU A 396 -11.69 6.04 -27.33
CA LEU A 396 -10.97 4.89 -27.87
C LEU A 396 -9.77 5.27 -28.76
N PRO A 397 -9.84 6.26 -29.68
CA PRO A 397 -8.66 6.70 -30.43
C PRO A 397 -7.49 7.18 -29.56
N GLN A 398 -7.76 7.91 -28.46
CA GLN A 398 -6.72 8.35 -27.52
C GLN A 398 -6.09 7.17 -26.78
N LEU A 399 -6.89 6.22 -26.32
CA LEU A 399 -6.40 5.00 -25.67
C LEU A 399 -5.53 4.17 -26.63
N LEU A 400 -5.97 3.99 -27.88
CA LEU A 400 -5.23 3.25 -28.91
C LEU A 400 -3.92 3.92 -29.32
N ALA A 401 -3.84 5.26 -29.27
CA ALA A 401 -2.61 5.99 -29.54
C ALA A 401 -1.47 5.66 -28.56
N SER A 402 -1.81 5.18 -27.35
CA SER A 402 -0.86 4.79 -26.31
C SER A 402 -0.64 3.25 -26.23
N TYR A 403 -1.17 2.47 -27.19
CA TYR A 403 -1.16 1.02 -27.14
C TYR A 403 0.24 0.43 -26.93
N ASP A 404 1.24 0.87 -27.70
CA ASP A 404 2.61 0.37 -27.63
C ASP A 404 3.39 0.91 -26.42
N ASP A 405 2.86 1.92 -25.74
CA ASP A 405 3.45 2.55 -24.56
C ASP A 405 2.87 2.00 -23.24
N LEU A 406 1.84 1.15 -23.29
CA LEU A 406 1.25 0.54 -22.08
C LEU A 406 2.29 -0.24 -21.28
N GLY A 407 2.34 0.01 -19.98
CA GLY A 407 3.32 -0.58 -19.06
C GLY A 407 4.67 0.15 -18.99
N SER A 408 4.91 1.12 -19.87
CA SER A 408 6.13 1.94 -19.92
C SER A 408 6.02 3.21 -19.07
N PRO A 409 7.12 3.97 -18.88
CA PRO A 409 7.09 5.26 -18.19
C PRO A 409 6.22 6.35 -18.82
N LYS A 410 5.66 6.10 -20.00
CA LYS A 410 4.85 7.09 -20.75
C LYS A 410 3.36 7.00 -20.42
N THR A 411 2.91 5.98 -19.71
CA THR A 411 1.52 5.79 -19.30
C THR A 411 1.40 5.68 -17.79
N PHE A 412 0.23 6.00 -17.25
CA PHE A 412 -0.19 5.72 -15.88
C PHE A 412 -1.45 4.87 -15.98
N ASN A 413 -1.28 3.66 -16.54
CA ASN A 413 -2.37 2.87 -17.07
C ASN A 413 -2.98 1.91 -16.06
N HIS A 414 -4.27 1.64 -16.27
CA HIS A 414 -5.05 0.65 -15.55
C HIS A 414 -5.98 -0.11 -16.50
N PHE A 415 -6.22 -1.41 -16.26
CA PHE A 415 -7.08 -2.23 -17.09
C PHE A 415 -8.59 -1.94 -16.87
N PRO A 416 -9.49 -2.37 -17.79
CA PRO A 416 -10.93 -2.27 -17.62
C PRO A 416 -11.49 -3.01 -16.40
N ALA A 417 -12.52 -2.47 -15.76
CA ALA A 417 -13.20 -3.04 -14.59
C ALA A 417 -13.65 -4.50 -14.78
N ALA A 418 -14.02 -4.88 -16.00
CA ALA A 418 -14.44 -6.24 -16.30
C ALA A 418 -13.29 -7.27 -16.13
N TRP A 419 -12.02 -6.89 -16.31
CA TRP A 419 -10.90 -7.76 -15.96
C TRP A 419 -10.77 -7.96 -14.46
N ALA A 420 -10.96 -6.90 -13.64
CA ALA A 420 -10.95 -7.02 -12.19
C ALA A 420 -11.98 -8.04 -11.70
N TRP A 421 -13.21 -7.99 -12.24
CA TRP A 421 -14.24 -8.99 -11.96
C TRP A 421 -13.82 -10.38 -12.47
N GLY A 422 -13.26 -10.47 -13.68
CA GLY A 422 -12.81 -11.71 -14.31
C GLY A 422 -11.80 -12.47 -13.43
N VAL A 423 -10.83 -11.78 -12.86
CA VAL A 423 -9.77 -12.36 -12.03
C VAL A 423 -10.13 -12.46 -10.55
N SER A 424 -11.28 -11.92 -10.12
CA SER A 424 -11.85 -12.16 -8.78
C SER A 424 -12.67 -13.46 -8.70
N THR A 425 -12.59 -14.33 -9.72
CA THR A 425 -13.29 -15.62 -9.80
C THR A 425 -13.07 -16.46 -8.55
N PRO A 426 -14.13 -17.08 -7.96
CA PRO A 426 -15.50 -17.21 -8.46
C PRO A 426 -16.47 -16.13 -7.95
N PHE A 427 -16.00 -15.12 -7.24
CA PHE A 427 -16.80 -14.19 -6.45
C PHE A 427 -17.44 -13.08 -7.27
N GLN A 428 -18.43 -12.43 -6.66
CA GLN A 428 -19.03 -11.21 -7.16
C GLN A 428 -18.16 -10.00 -6.79
N TRP A 429 -18.20 -8.95 -7.63
CA TRP A 429 -17.60 -7.64 -7.40
C TRP A 429 -16.05 -7.63 -7.30
N THR A 430 -15.49 -6.56 -6.73
CA THR A 430 -14.07 -6.19 -6.80
C THR A 430 -13.70 -5.28 -5.62
N LYS A 431 -12.46 -4.78 -5.55
CA LYS A 431 -11.97 -3.73 -4.64
C LYS A 431 -13.05 -2.66 -4.38
N GLN A 432 -13.11 -2.09 -3.21
CA GLN A 432 -14.08 -1.15 -2.65
C GLN A 432 -15.42 -1.77 -2.22
N ILE A 433 -15.82 -2.91 -2.76
CA ILE A 433 -17.11 -3.54 -2.47
C ILE A 433 -16.95 -4.51 -1.29
N ALA A 434 -16.99 -3.97 -0.07
CA ALA A 434 -16.82 -4.76 1.17
C ALA A 434 -17.97 -5.70 1.50
N SER A 435 -19.09 -5.57 0.80
CA SER A 435 -20.25 -6.45 0.99
C SER A 435 -20.07 -7.85 0.43
N HIS A 436 -19.15 -8.05 -0.53
CA HIS A 436 -18.97 -9.32 -1.25
C HIS A 436 -17.50 -9.75 -1.34
N PHE A 437 -17.30 -11.04 -1.50
CA PHE A 437 -15.97 -11.65 -1.43
C PHE A 437 -15.03 -11.26 -2.57
N GLY A 438 -15.50 -10.78 -3.71
CA GLY A 438 -14.62 -10.24 -4.74
C GLY A 438 -13.85 -8.99 -4.29
N GLY A 439 -14.34 -8.29 -3.26
CA GLY A 439 -13.63 -7.17 -2.63
C GLY A 439 -12.77 -7.56 -1.43
N THR A 440 -13.13 -8.66 -0.73
CA THR A 440 -12.58 -8.96 0.60
C THR A 440 -11.94 -10.33 0.76
N ARG A 441 -12.14 -11.29 -0.14
CA ARG A 441 -11.51 -12.62 -0.02
C ARG A 441 -10.28 -12.71 -0.91
N ASN A 442 -9.12 -12.87 -0.29
CA ASN A 442 -7.82 -12.94 -0.94
C ASN A 442 -7.09 -14.24 -0.61
N PRO A 443 -6.23 -14.74 -1.52
CA PRO A 443 -5.42 -15.92 -1.23
C PRO A 443 -4.35 -15.61 -0.19
N LEU A 444 -4.06 -16.62 0.65
CA LEU A 444 -2.94 -16.57 1.59
C LEU A 444 -2.13 -17.86 1.49
N VAL A 445 -0.81 -17.74 1.48
CA VAL A 445 0.13 -18.86 1.62
C VAL A 445 0.97 -18.65 2.87
N ILE A 446 1.10 -19.69 3.70
CA ILE A 446 2.00 -19.70 4.85
C ILE A 446 2.94 -20.90 4.71
N SER A 447 4.26 -20.64 4.78
CA SER A 447 5.28 -21.68 4.77
C SER A 447 6.22 -21.51 5.96
N TRP A 448 6.53 -22.61 6.66
CA TRP A 448 7.48 -22.64 7.78
C TRP A 448 8.03 -24.05 7.96
N GLY A 449 9.28 -24.26 7.53
CA GLY A 449 9.89 -25.58 7.48
C GLY A 449 9.92 -26.33 8.81
N GLU A 450 10.25 -25.63 9.90
CA GLU A 450 10.31 -26.24 11.25
C GLU A 450 8.94 -26.38 11.92
N GLY A 451 7.95 -25.54 11.57
CA GLY A 451 6.69 -25.44 12.32
C GLY A 451 5.47 -26.06 11.66
N ILE A 452 5.48 -26.31 10.33
CA ILE A 452 4.35 -26.90 9.59
C ILE A 452 4.76 -28.28 9.08
N LYS A 453 4.00 -29.31 9.46
CA LYS A 453 4.22 -30.70 9.05
C LYS A 453 3.32 -31.11 7.89
N ASP A 454 2.09 -30.61 7.85
CA ASP A 454 1.12 -30.86 6.78
C ASP A 454 1.41 -29.96 5.59
N ARG A 455 2.35 -30.37 4.73
CA ARG A 455 2.83 -29.61 3.59
C ARG A 455 1.93 -29.77 2.36
N GLY A 456 1.74 -28.67 1.61
CA GLY A 456 0.90 -28.65 0.41
C GLY A 456 -0.60 -28.64 0.68
N GLY A 457 -1.01 -28.64 1.95
CA GLY A 457 -2.40 -28.69 2.38
C GLY A 457 -3.19 -27.41 2.07
N ILE A 458 -4.53 -27.54 2.04
CA ILE A 458 -5.47 -26.42 1.95
C ILE A 458 -6.14 -26.23 3.30
N ARG A 459 -6.35 -24.99 3.68
CA ARG A 459 -7.06 -24.57 4.89
C ARG A 459 -8.30 -23.77 4.52
N SER A 460 -9.45 -24.26 4.95
CA SER A 460 -10.77 -23.69 4.63
C SER A 460 -11.47 -23.12 5.86
N GLN A 461 -10.76 -22.88 6.95
CA GLN A 461 -11.28 -22.15 8.10
C GLN A 461 -11.43 -20.67 7.73
N PHE A 462 -12.46 -20.03 8.25
CA PHE A 462 -12.68 -18.59 8.05
C PHE A 462 -11.67 -17.79 8.85
N HIS A 463 -10.84 -17.01 8.16
CA HIS A 463 -9.83 -16.14 8.74
C HIS A 463 -9.94 -14.72 8.19
N HIS A 464 -9.37 -13.78 8.92
CA HIS A 464 -9.31 -12.37 8.54
C HIS A 464 -7.89 -11.83 8.73
N VAL A 465 -7.52 -10.77 8.03
CA VAL A 465 -6.18 -10.18 8.07
C VAL A 465 -5.71 -9.78 9.48
N ILE A 466 -6.64 -9.48 10.40
CA ILE A 466 -6.32 -9.20 11.81
C ILE A 466 -5.74 -10.42 12.54
N ASP A 467 -5.85 -11.62 11.99
CA ASP A 467 -5.36 -12.86 12.58
C ASP A 467 -3.85 -13.07 12.39
N ILE A 468 -3.22 -12.32 11.49
CA ILE A 468 -1.79 -12.44 11.18
C ILE A 468 -0.92 -11.97 12.36
N ALA A 469 -1.21 -10.81 12.95
CA ALA A 469 -0.40 -10.31 14.07
C ALA A 469 -0.41 -11.27 15.29
N PRO A 470 -1.54 -11.77 15.79
CA PRO A 470 -1.52 -12.77 16.86
C PRO A 470 -0.87 -14.11 16.45
N THR A 471 -0.92 -14.51 15.18
CA THR A 471 -0.20 -15.68 14.66
C THR A 471 1.31 -15.48 14.78
N ILE A 472 1.83 -14.35 14.35
CA ILE A 472 3.25 -14.01 14.49
C ILE A 472 3.66 -14.03 15.97
N LEU A 473 2.86 -13.44 16.86
CA LEU A 473 3.16 -13.41 18.29
C LEU A 473 3.17 -14.82 18.90
N GLU A 474 2.24 -15.68 18.54
CA GLU A 474 2.20 -17.07 19.04
C GLU A 474 3.41 -17.86 18.55
N VAL A 475 3.72 -17.82 17.25
CA VAL A 475 4.85 -18.53 16.64
C VAL A 475 6.18 -18.07 17.24
N THR A 476 6.35 -16.79 17.52
CA THR A 476 7.57 -16.23 18.11
C THR A 476 7.65 -16.41 19.63
N GLY A 477 6.60 -16.90 20.28
CA GLY A 477 6.51 -17.08 21.73
C GLY A 477 6.44 -15.76 22.49
N ILE A 478 6.05 -14.67 21.83
CA ILE A 478 5.96 -13.33 22.42
C ILE A 478 4.53 -13.02 22.82
N ALA A 479 4.31 -12.70 24.09
CA ALA A 479 2.97 -12.38 24.58
C ALA A 479 2.47 -11.01 24.07
N ALA A 480 1.18 -10.94 23.73
CA ALA A 480 0.56 -9.66 23.42
C ALA A 480 0.68 -8.68 24.61
N PRO A 481 1.25 -7.47 24.42
CA PRO A 481 1.49 -6.53 25.51
C PRO A 481 0.19 -5.90 26.01
N LYS A 482 0.13 -5.60 27.30
CA LYS A 482 -0.94 -4.78 27.92
C LYS A 482 -0.61 -3.28 27.90
N GLU A 483 0.68 -2.97 27.84
CA GLU A 483 1.21 -1.61 27.81
C GLU A 483 2.44 -1.54 26.91
N VAL A 484 2.51 -0.50 26.09
CA VAL A 484 3.65 -0.20 25.21
C VAL A 484 3.99 1.27 25.33
N ASN A 485 5.26 1.58 25.64
CA ASN A 485 5.76 2.94 25.79
C ASN A 485 4.90 3.81 26.74
N GLY A 486 4.41 3.21 27.86
CA GLY A 486 3.56 3.88 28.85
C GLY A 486 2.10 4.04 28.43
N VAL A 487 1.68 3.46 27.31
CA VAL A 487 0.30 3.53 26.81
C VAL A 487 -0.37 2.16 26.93
N LYS A 488 -1.50 2.12 27.64
CA LYS A 488 -2.34 0.92 27.73
C LYS A 488 -2.84 0.52 26.34
N GLN A 489 -2.67 -0.76 26.00
CA GLN A 489 -3.06 -1.29 24.69
C GLN A 489 -4.53 -1.73 24.67
N GLN A 490 -5.19 -1.44 23.55
CA GLN A 490 -6.46 -2.08 23.19
C GLN A 490 -6.22 -3.59 23.01
N PRO A 491 -7.19 -4.44 23.32
CA PRO A 491 -7.08 -5.88 23.02
C PRO A 491 -6.80 -6.14 21.54
N ILE A 492 -6.00 -7.15 21.24
CA ILE A 492 -5.92 -7.72 19.88
C ILE A 492 -7.27 -8.38 19.60
N GLU A 493 -7.85 -8.13 18.43
CA GLU A 493 -9.16 -8.63 18.01
C GLU A 493 -9.04 -9.86 17.09
N GLY A 494 -7.83 -10.10 16.59
CA GLY A 494 -7.47 -11.27 15.80
C GLY A 494 -7.32 -12.54 16.66
N THR A 495 -7.43 -13.69 16.00
CA THR A 495 -7.17 -15.02 16.54
C THR A 495 -6.08 -15.73 15.73
N SER A 496 -5.13 -16.38 16.40
CA SER A 496 -4.01 -17.03 15.72
C SER A 496 -4.45 -18.16 14.78
N LEU A 497 -3.75 -18.32 13.64
CA LEU A 497 -3.97 -19.40 12.68
C LEU A 497 -3.24 -20.69 13.05
N VAL A 498 -2.38 -20.68 14.06
CA VAL A 498 -1.52 -21.84 14.44
C VAL A 498 -2.33 -23.12 14.68
N TYR A 499 -3.53 -23.03 15.23
CA TYR A 499 -4.43 -24.16 15.46
C TYR A 499 -4.76 -24.96 14.18
N SER A 500 -4.68 -24.31 13.01
CA SER A 500 -4.99 -24.91 11.71
C SER A 500 -3.76 -25.49 11.00
N PHE A 501 -2.53 -25.22 11.47
CA PHE A 501 -1.30 -25.55 10.72
C PHE A 501 -1.21 -27.05 10.40
N ASP A 502 -1.42 -27.90 11.37
CA ASP A 502 -1.34 -29.36 11.20
C ASP A 502 -2.72 -30.05 11.34
N ASN A 503 -3.82 -29.28 11.34
CA ASN A 503 -5.17 -29.81 11.49
C ASN A 503 -6.14 -29.16 10.47
N PRO A 504 -6.28 -29.74 9.27
CA PRO A 504 -7.17 -29.22 8.23
C PRO A 504 -8.65 -29.21 8.64
N ASP A 505 -9.06 -30.11 9.54
CA ASP A 505 -10.44 -30.29 9.98
C ASP A 505 -10.77 -29.49 11.26
N ALA A 506 -9.82 -28.71 11.79
CA ALA A 506 -10.08 -27.90 12.96
C ALA A 506 -11.22 -26.90 12.68
N PRO A 507 -12.17 -26.73 13.61
CA PRO A 507 -13.22 -25.76 13.44
C PRO A 507 -12.64 -24.33 13.43
N SER A 508 -13.26 -23.44 12.66
CA SER A 508 -12.87 -22.00 12.65
C SER A 508 -12.98 -21.41 14.05
N THR A 509 -11.91 -20.76 14.50
CA THR A 509 -11.90 -20.06 15.79
C THR A 509 -12.56 -18.66 15.68
N ARG A 510 -12.64 -18.10 14.47
CA ARG A 510 -13.35 -16.85 14.22
C ARG A 510 -14.83 -17.12 13.97
N GLU A 511 -15.67 -16.68 14.89
CA GLU A 511 -17.11 -16.88 14.81
C GLU A 511 -17.83 -15.72 14.11
N THR A 512 -17.35 -14.47 14.31
CA THR A 512 -18.01 -13.26 13.81
C THR A 512 -16.97 -12.32 13.20
N GLN A 513 -17.30 -11.71 12.05
CA GLN A 513 -16.52 -10.66 11.41
C GLN A 513 -17.45 -9.70 10.65
N TYR A 514 -17.33 -8.40 10.90
CA TYR A 514 -17.97 -7.39 10.07
C TYR A 514 -17.03 -6.94 8.94
N PHE A 515 -17.62 -6.42 7.88
CA PHE A 515 -16.96 -5.74 6.76
C PHE A 515 -17.69 -4.43 6.50
N GLU A 516 -16.95 -3.38 6.22
CA GLU A 516 -17.52 -2.10 5.76
C GLU A 516 -16.46 -1.32 4.96
N MET A 517 -16.89 -0.72 3.86
CA MET A 517 -16.12 0.23 3.08
C MET A 517 -17.05 1.11 2.23
N LEU A 518 -17.01 2.43 2.45
CA LEU A 518 -17.79 3.41 1.68
C LEU A 518 -19.29 3.04 1.58
N GLY A 519 -19.85 2.53 2.69
CA GLY A 519 -21.25 2.12 2.78
C GLY A 519 -21.55 0.68 2.38
N ASN A 520 -20.67 0.02 1.62
CA ASN A 520 -20.78 -1.42 1.35
C ASN A 520 -20.47 -2.20 2.62
N ARG A 521 -21.39 -3.05 3.06
CA ARG A 521 -21.27 -3.68 4.37
C ARG A 521 -21.74 -5.13 4.41
N ALA A 522 -21.10 -5.92 5.26
CA ALA A 522 -21.51 -7.30 5.53
C ALA A 522 -21.19 -7.71 6.96
N ILE A 523 -21.83 -8.78 7.40
CA ILE A 523 -21.61 -9.44 8.68
C ILE A 523 -21.58 -10.95 8.49
N TYR A 524 -20.45 -11.56 8.83
CA TYR A 524 -20.29 -13.00 8.95
C TYR A 524 -20.59 -13.45 10.37
N ASP A 525 -21.36 -14.52 10.53
CA ASP A 525 -21.57 -15.24 11.80
C ASP A 525 -21.73 -16.73 11.55
N ARG A 526 -20.72 -17.55 11.96
CA ARG A 526 -20.75 -19.01 11.95
C ARG A 526 -21.28 -19.65 10.66
N GLY A 527 -20.64 -19.30 9.53
CA GLY A 527 -20.97 -19.85 8.21
C GLY A 527 -22.09 -19.13 7.46
N TRP A 528 -22.70 -18.11 8.06
CA TRP A 528 -23.68 -17.25 7.38
C TRP A 528 -23.12 -15.85 7.17
N ILE A 529 -23.43 -15.22 6.06
CA ILE A 529 -23.13 -13.81 5.80
C ILE A 529 -24.37 -13.07 5.32
N ALA A 530 -24.65 -11.94 5.94
CA ALA A 530 -25.60 -10.96 5.44
C ALA A 530 -24.82 -9.78 4.82
N ALA A 531 -25.16 -9.42 3.60
CA ALA A 531 -24.45 -8.44 2.79
C ALA A 531 -25.38 -7.36 2.24
N ALA A 532 -24.92 -6.11 2.21
CA ALA A 532 -25.64 -5.02 1.56
C ALA A 532 -24.65 -4.19 0.72
N ARG A 533 -24.79 -4.32 -0.60
CA ARG A 533 -24.08 -3.42 -1.53
C ARG A 533 -24.72 -2.03 -1.45
N HIS A 534 -23.91 -1.00 -1.40
CA HIS A 534 -24.36 0.39 -1.37
C HIS A 534 -23.98 1.14 -2.65
N GLY A 535 -24.90 1.86 -3.16
CA GLY A 535 -24.92 2.92 -4.16
C GLY A 535 -23.88 2.89 -5.27
N ARG A 536 -22.68 3.40 -5.00
CA ARG A 536 -21.65 3.67 -6.01
C ARG A 536 -20.87 2.42 -6.42
N LEU A 537 -20.64 2.26 -7.72
CA LEU A 537 -19.69 1.28 -8.25
C LEU A 537 -18.27 1.87 -8.31
N PRO A 538 -17.20 1.06 -8.22
CA PRO A 538 -15.83 1.56 -8.22
C PRO A 538 -15.45 2.41 -9.43
N TRP A 539 -16.07 2.16 -10.58
CA TRP A 539 -15.89 2.92 -11.82
C TRP A 539 -16.86 4.11 -12.00
N GLU A 540 -17.70 4.39 -11.02
CA GLU A 540 -18.59 5.56 -10.99
C GLU A 540 -18.01 6.65 -10.07
N ARG A 541 -18.26 7.92 -10.39
CA ARG A 541 -17.80 9.08 -9.59
C ARG A 541 -18.84 9.65 -8.66
N THR A 542 -20.11 9.42 -8.95
CA THR A 542 -21.23 9.96 -8.19
C THR A 542 -21.89 8.88 -7.36
N VAL A 543 -22.17 9.22 -6.10
CA VAL A 543 -22.95 8.37 -5.21
C VAL A 543 -24.40 8.34 -5.68
N LYS A 544 -24.98 7.13 -5.71
CA LYS A 544 -26.38 6.90 -6.02
C LYS A 544 -26.90 5.92 -4.97
N GLY A 545 -27.80 6.33 -4.13
CA GLY A 545 -28.45 5.46 -3.17
C GLY A 545 -28.70 6.14 -1.83
N ASP A 546 -29.54 5.50 -1.05
CA ASP A 546 -29.88 5.87 0.31
C ASP A 546 -29.72 4.61 1.16
N PHE A 547 -29.01 4.71 2.28
CA PHE A 547 -28.75 3.61 3.21
C PHE A 547 -30.04 2.90 3.66
N ASP A 548 -31.15 3.62 3.73
CA ASP A 548 -32.46 3.09 4.12
C ASP A 548 -33.10 2.23 3.02
N THR A 549 -32.63 2.32 1.78
CA THR A 549 -33.18 1.58 0.62
C THR A 549 -32.27 0.44 0.16
N ASP A 550 -31.12 0.24 0.80
CA ASP A 550 -30.20 -0.84 0.47
C ASP A 550 -30.86 -2.20 0.65
N LYS A 551 -30.72 -3.04 -0.37
CA LYS A 551 -31.18 -4.42 -0.32
C LYS A 551 -30.11 -5.29 0.35
N TRP A 552 -30.54 -6.00 1.36
CA TRP A 552 -29.72 -6.99 2.00
C TRP A 552 -29.90 -8.36 1.35
N GLU A 553 -28.81 -9.05 1.20
CA GLU A 553 -28.69 -10.42 0.71
C GLU A 553 -28.21 -11.32 1.85
N LEU A 554 -28.49 -12.63 1.77
CA LEU A 554 -28.13 -13.60 2.78
C LEU A 554 -27.55 -14.85 2.12
N TYR A 555 -26.40 -15.31 2.59
CA TYR A 555 -25.73 -16.49 2.05
C TYR A 555 -25.31 -17.45 3.15
N ASN A 556 -25.46 -18.76 2.91
CA ASN A 556 -24.88 -19.82 3.73
C ASN A 556 -23.54 -20.25 3.13
N ILE A 557 -22.45 -19.61 3.51
CA ILE A 557 -21.13 -19.82 2.88
C ILE A 557 -20.47 -21.14 3.26
N ALA A 558 -21.03 -21.90 4.21
CA ALA A 558 -20.63 -23.29 4.47
C ALA A 558 -21.04 -24.22 3.31
N GLU A 559 -22.11 -23.89 2.60
CA GLU A 559 -22.67 -24.66 1.47
C GLU A 559 -22.45 -23.92 0.13
N ASP A 560 -22.47 -22.58 0.15
CA ASP A 560 -22.30 -21.69 -0.99
C ASP A 560 -21.00 -20.89 -0.88
N PHE A 561 -19.91 -21.46 -1.36
CA PHE A 561 -18.56 -20.87 -1.26
C PHE A 561 -18.43 -19.49 -1.91
N SER A 562 -19.25 -19.21 -2.93
CA SER A 562 -19.10 -18.06 -3.84
C SER A 562 -20.14 -16.96 -3.70
N GLU A 563 -21.09 -17.07 -2.74
CA GLU A 563 -22.20 -16.15 -2.61
C GLU A 563 -23.09 -16.11 -3.87
N ALA A 564 -23.41 -17.31 -4.41
CA ALA A 564 -24.17 -17.43 -5.65
C ALA A 564 -25.69 -17.49 -5.43
N ASN A 565 -26.14 -17.93 -4.24
CA ASN A 565 -27.54 -18.20 -3.95
C ASN A 565 -28.04 -17.33 -2.79
N ASN A 566 -28.72 -16.25 -3.11
CA ASN A 566 -29.28 -15.35 -2.11
C ASN A 566 -30.51 -15.99 -1.42
N LEU A 567 -30.42 -16.24 -0.13
CA LEU A 567 -31.44 -16.88 0.72
C LEU A 567 -32.22 -15.89 1.58
N ALA A 568 -32.16 -14.58 1.30
CA ALA A 568 -32.77 -13.53 2.12
C ALA A 568 -34.30 -13.67 2.23
N GLU A 569 -34.99 -13.99 1.14
CA GLU A 569 -36.46 -14.16 1.12
C GLU A 569 -36.88 -15.44 1.85
N GLU A 570 -36.07 -16.50 1.82
CA GLU A 570 -36.34 -17.79 2.45
C GLU A 570 -36.06 -17.79 3.95
N ASN A 571 -35.18 -16.89 4.44
CA ASN A 571 -34.71 -16.85 5.82
C ASN A 571 -34.77 -15.44 6.43
N PRO A 572 -35.92 -14.75 6.46
CA PRO A 572 -36.04 -13.36 6.90
C PRO A 572 -35.60 -13.15 8.38
N ASP A 573 -35.95 -14.11 9.26
CA ASP A 573 -35.57 -14.03 10.68
C ASP A 573 -34.06 -14.11 10.90
N LYS A 574 -33.36 -14.93 10.10
CA LYS A 574 -31.90 -15.03 10.14
C LYS A 574 -31.27 -13.75 9.63
N LEU A 575 -31.79 -13.19 8.55
CA LEU A 575 -31.36 -11.91 7.99
C LEU A 575 -31.50 -10.78 9.01
N GLU A 576 -32.66 -10.63 9.63
CA GLU A 576 -32.90 -9.60 10.65
C GLU A 576 -31.94 -9.74 11.84
N LYS A 577 -31.68 -10.98 12.28
CA LYS A 577 -30.71 -11.25 13.35
C LYS A 577 -29.30 -10.78 12.98
N LEU A 578 -28.86 -11.05 11.75
CA LEU A 578 -27.54 -10.65 11.27
C LEU A 578 -27.44 -9.13 11.06
N GLN A 579 -28.47 -8.48 10.58
CA GLN A 579 -28.54 -7.01 10.49
C GLN A 579 -28.37 -6.34 11.87
N LYS A 580 -29.05 -6.87 12.91
CA LYS A 580 -28.90 -6.40 14.28
C LYS A 580 -27.48 -6.64 14.82
N LEU A 581 -26.87 -7.79 14.45
CA LEU A 581 -25.50 -8.11 14.81
C LEU A 581 -24.51 -7.14 14.14
N PHE A 582 -24.69 -6.83 12.83
CA PHE A 582 -23.89 -5.82 12.15
C PHE A 582 -23.92 -4.49 12.88
N LEU A 583 -25.10 -3.98 13.22
CA LEU A 583 -25.23 -2.72 13.94
C LEU A 583 -24.58 -2.72 15.32
N LYS A 584 -24.59 -3.89 16.01
CA LYS A 584 -23.87 -4.05 17.28
C LYS A 584 -22.37 -3.96 17.07
N GLU A 585 -21.81 -4.72 16.13
CA GLU A 585 -20.36 -4.71 15.83
C GLU A 585 -19.93 -3.34 15.28
N ALA A 586 -20.75 -2.70 14.45
CA ALA A 586 -20.49 -1.35 13.94
C ALA A 586 -20.36 -0.30 15.06
N ARG A 587 -21.15 -0.41 16.14
CA ARG A 587 -21.01 0.46 17.32
C ARG A 587 -19.77 0.14 18.14
N ASN A 588 -19.46 -1.16 18.30
CA ASN A 588 -18.31 -1.62 19.08
C ASN A 588 -16.97 -1.18 18.46
N HIS A 589 -16.91 -1.12 17.12
CA HIS A 589 -15.68 -0.91 16.36
C HIS A 589 -15.61 0.45 15.64
N GLN A 590 -16.42 1.43 16.04
CA GLN A 590 -16.38 2.80 15.48
C GLN A 590 -16.70 2.90 13.96
N VAL A 591 -17.49 1.96 13.43
CA VAL A 591 -17.90 1.95 12.01
C VAL A 591 -18.88 3.08 11.69
N LEU A 592 -19.69 3.48 12.70
CA LEU A 592 -20.68 4.53 12.51
C LEU A 592 -20.10 5.94 12.70
N PRO A 593 -20.57 6.93 11.90
CA PRO A 593 -21.63 6.83 10.91
C PRO A 593 -21.15 6.17 9.62
N LEU A 594 -22.05 5.46 8.90
CA LEU A 594 -21.76 5.05 7.53
C LEU A 594 -21.60 6.30 6.67
N ASP A 595 -20.58 6.33 5.83
CA ASP A 595 -20.24 7.50 5.02
C ASP A 595 -19.76 7.07 3.62
N ASP A 596 -20.57 7.30 2.60
CA ASP A 596 -20.34 6.93 1.21
C ASP A 596 -19.75 8.05 0.35
N ARG A 597 -19.52 9.23 0.94
CA ARG A 597 -18.95 10.37 0.22
C ARG A 597 -17.51 10.08 -0.19
N VAL A 598 -17.15 10.46 -1.41
CA VAL A 598 -15.78 10.34 -1.93
C VAL A 598 -15.25 11.70 -2.36
N LEU A 599 -15.95 12.38 -3.31
CA LEU A 599 -15.46 13.65 -3.86
C LEU A 599 -15.36 14.76 -2.81
N ASP A 600 -16.31 14.84 -1.87
CA ASP A 600 -16.30 15.83 -0.79
C ASP A 600 -15.10 15.65 0.14
N ARG A 601 -14.55 14.45 0.24
CA ARG A 601 -13.39 14.13 1.08
C ARG A 601 -12.07 14.63 0.51
N PHE A 602 -12.02 15.02 -0.76
CA PHE A 602 -10.87 15.71 -1.34
C PHE A 602 -10.78 17.19 -0.93
N ASP A 603 -11.78 17.76 -0.25
CA ASP A 603 -11.67 19.09 0.30
C ASP A 603 -10.68 19.10 1.50
N VAL A 604 -9.52 19.70 1.28
CA VAL A 604 -8.45 19.79 2.30
C VAL A 604 -8.88 20.55 3.57
N LYS A 605 -10.02 21.25 3.54
CA LYS A 605 -10.53 21.99 4.71
C LYS A 605 -11.14 21.08 5.78
N ILE A 606 -11.51 19.85 5.44
CA ILE A 606 -12.13 18.91 6.37
C ILE A 606 -11.13 18.14 7.24
N ARG A 607 -9.83 18.29 6.99
CA ARG A 607 -8.77 17.57 7.68
C ARG A 607 -7.65 18.48 8.15
N PRO A 608 -6.80 18.06 9.12
CA PRO A 608 -5.61 18.79 9.50
C PRO A 608 -4.69 19.06 8.31
N SER A 609 -4.04 20.21 8.28
CA SER A 609 -3.08 20.57 7.24
C SER A 609 -2.01 21.47 7.83
N LEU A 610 -0.76 21.27 7.41
CA LEU A 610 0.37 22.16 7.73
C LEU A 610 0.18 23.57 7.15
N ASN A 611 -0.72 23.71 6.17
CA ASN A 611 -0.98 24.94 5.44
C ASN A 611 -2.30 25.62 5.84
N ALA A 612 -3.03 25.08 6.83
CA ALA A 612 -4.32 25.59 7.24
C ALA A 612 -4.26 27.09 7.61
N GLY A 613 -5.11 27.90 7.00
CA GLY A 613 -5.22 29.34 7.24
C GLY A 613 -4.07 30.20 6.67
N ARG A 614 -3.08 29.61 6.00
CA ARG A 614 -1.99 30.34 5.37
C ARG A 614 -2.33 30.68 3.93
N THR A 615 -2.05 31.93 3.54
CA THR A 615 -2.19 32.42 2.17
C THR A 615 -0.85 32.82 1.55
N ASN A 616 0.19 32.95 2.36
CA ASN A 616 1.53 33.33 1.92
C ASN A 616 2.56 32.29 2.33
N PHE A 617 3.38 31.90 1.38
CA PHE A 617 4.41 30.89 1.54
C PHE A 617 5.73 31.40 0.97
N THR A 618 6.84 31.02 1.57
CA THR A 618 8.18 31.29 1.06
C THR A 618 9.00 30.03 1.09
N TYR A 619 9.60 29.70 -0.03
CA TYR A 619 10.45 28.52 -0.20
C TYR A 619 11.84 28.92 -0.67
N TYR A 620 12.80 28.08 -0.35
CA TYR A 620 14.20 28.27 -0.70
C TYR A 620 14.69 27.11 -1.58
N PRO A 621 15.68 27.33 -2.45
CA PRO A 621 16.23 26.28 -3.31
C PRO A 621 16.73 25.08 -2.50
N GLY A 622 16.59 23.89 -3.05
CA GLY A 622 16.93 22.63 -2.40
C GLY A 622 15.80 21.98 -1.61
N VAL A 623 14.64 22.65 -1.48
CA VAL A 623 13.41 22.00 -0.97
C VAL A 623 12.75 21.27 -2.14
N PHE A 624 12.54 19.95 -1.98
CA PHE A 624 11.91 19.10 -2.99
C PHE A 624 11.18 17.93 -2.30
N GLY A 625 10.36 17.21 -3.07
CA GLY A 625 9.69 16.04 -2.58
C GLY A 625 8.53 16.35 -1.61
N ILE A 626 7.89 17.55 -1.72
CA ILE A 626 6.72 17.87 -0.90
C ILE A 626 5.50 17.21 -1.54
N PRO A 627 4.82 16.26 -0.87
CA PRO A 627 3.61 15.63 -1.40
C PRO A 627 2.47 16.63 -1.55
N GLU A 628 1.50 16.36 -2.44
CA GLU A 628 0.36 17.26 -2.70
C GLU A 628 -0.42 17.60 -1.42
N GLY A 629 -0.65 16.64 -0.53
CA GLY A 629 -1.35 16.86 0.76
C GLY A 629 -0.65 17.83 1.71
N SER A 630 0.66 18.07 1.53
CA SER A 630 1.47 19.00 2.33
C SER A 630 1.86 20.28 1.56
N ALA A 631 1.61 20.34 0.25
CA ALA A 631 1.86 21.52 -0.59
C ALA A 631 0.73 22.55 -0.50
N PRO A 632 0.97 23.83 -0.82
CA PRO A 632 -0.10 24.82 -0.95
C PRO A 632 -1.11 24.39 -2.03
N ASN A 633 -2.39 24.41 -1.68
CA ASN A 633 -3.43 24.04 -2.64
C ASN A 633 -3.72 25.20 -3.61
N LEU A 634 -3.26 25.07 -4.85
CA LEU A 634 -3.47 26.04 -5.94
C LEU A 634 -4.70 25.75 -6.80
N LYS A 635 -5.39 24.63 -6.55
CA LYS A 635 -6.57 24.25 -7.34
C LYS A 635 -7.76 25.16 -7.03
N ASN A 636 -8.55 25.46 -8.06
CA ASN A 636 -9.82 26.18 -7.97
C ASN A 636 -9.70 27.59 -7.33
N ARG A 637 -8.62 28.33 -7.60
CA ARG A 637 -8.40 29.68 -7.06
C ARG A 637 -7.38 30.48 -7.84
N SER A 638 -7.39 31.80 -7.61
CA SER A 638 -6.35 32.71 -8.09
C SER A 638 -5.11 32.65 -7.19
N PHE A 639 -3.93 32.87 -7.75
CA PHE A 639 -2.66 32.89 -7.02
C PHE A 639 -1.58 33.71 -7.75
N SER A 640 -0.50 34.02 -7.03
CA SER A 640 0.72 34.60 -7.57
C SER A 640 1.94 33.79 -7.13
N ILE A 641 2.87 33.54 -8.06
CA ILE A 641 4.19 32.95 -7.80
C ILE A 641 5.24 34.01 -8.12
N THR A 642 6.15 34.30 -7.20
CA THR A 642 7.24 35.28 -7.41
C THR A 642 8.58 34.61 -7.09
N ALA A 643 9.49 34.56 -8.07
CA ALA A 643 10.85 34.02 -7.90
C ALA A 643 11.88 35.18 -7.98
N ASN A 644 12.75 35.27 -6.97
CA ASN A 644 13.90 36.18 -6.97
C ASN A 644 15.12 35.43 -7.48
N VAL A 645 15.65 35.86 -8.62
CA VAL A 645 16.76 35.17 -9.29
C VAL A 645 17.91 36.12 -9.61
N GLU A 646 19.11 35.54 -9.75
CA GLU A 646 20.27 36.22 -10.32
C GLU A 646 20.78 35.42 -11.51
N ILE A 647 20.77 36.03 -12.67
CA ILE A 647 21.08 35.41 -13.95
C ILE A 647 22.54 35.66 -14.28
N PRO A 648 23.37 34.65 -14.53
CA PRO A 648 24.75 34.83 -14.96
C PRO A 648 24.82 35.41 -16.39
N GLU A 649 25.97 35.98 -16.76
CA GLU A 649 26.22 36.49 -18.10
C GLU A 649 26.00 35.47 -19.23
N THR A 650 26.15 34.17 -18.90
CA THR A 650 25.92 33.05 -19.82
C THR A 650 24.45 32.72 -20.02
N GLY A 651 23.52 33.40 -19.29
CA GLY A 651 22.10 33.03 -19.22
C GLY A 651 21.83 31.93 -18.16
N ALA A 652 20.57 31.62 -17.99
CA ALA A 652 20.11 30.55 -17.10
C ALA A 652 18.93 29.78 -17.70
N GLU A 653 18.78 28.55 -17.28
CA GLU A 653 17.64 27.67 -17.57
C GLU A 653 17.34 26.77 -16.35
N GLY A 654 16.17 26.15 -16.34
CA GLY A 654 15.74 25.22 -15.29
C GLY A 654 14.54 25.69 -14.50
N ILE A 655 14.13 24.86 -13.55
CA ILE A 655 12.91 25.02 -12.76
C ILE A 655 13.09 26.10 -11.68
N LEU A 656 12.07 26.94 -11.54
CA LEU A 656 11.90 27.82 -10.39
C LEU A 656 10.97 27.20 -9.36
N LEU A 657 9.83 26.69 -9.83
CA LEU A 657 8.82 26.01 -9.01
C LEU A 657 7.97 25.09 -9.89
N THR A 658 7.72 23.88 -9.44
CA THR A 658 6.88 22.92 -10.16
C THR A 658 6.00 22.10 -9.19
N GLN A 659 4.91 21.55 -9.68
CA GLN A 659 4.08 20.55 -8.98
C GLN A 659 3.48 19.57 -9.99
N GLY A 660 3.59 18.25 -9.66
CA GLY A 660 3.13 17.20 -10.56
C GLY A 660 4.15 16.89 -11.65
N GLY A 661 3.72 16.22 -12.70
CA GLY A 661 4.62 15.73 -13.74
C GLY A 661 3.92 15.47 -15.08
N ARG A 662 4.36 14.42 -15.78
CA ARG A 662 3.88 14.01 -17.11
C ARG A 662 2.37 13.83 -17.20
N PHE A 663 1.75 13.32 -16.13
CA PHE A 663 0.36 12.87 -16.13
C PHE A 663 -0.63 13.96 -15.71
N ALA A 664 -0.22 14.93 -14.92
CA ALA A 664 -0.85 16.23 -14.66
C ALA A 664 0.09 17.10 -13.84
N GLY A 665 -0.01 18.42 -13.96
CA GLY A 665 0.83 19.31 -13.17
C GLY A 665 1.00 20.68 -13.82
N TRP A 666 1.89 21.47 -13.24
CA TRP A 666 2.28 22.77 -13.76
C TRP A 666 3.74 23.05 -13.40
N SER A 667 4.38 23.87 -14.21
CA SER A 667 5.76 24.27 -13.96
C SER A 667 6.00 25.73 -14.33
N PHE A 668 6.69 26.45 -13.44
CA PHE A 668 7.25 27.78 -13.69
C PHE A 668 8.76 27.63 -13.78
N PHE A 669 9.31 27.86 -14.97
CA PHE A 669 10.70 27.56 -15.29
C PHE A 669 11.29 28.55 -16.32
N VAL A 670 12.56 28.43 -16.58
CA VAL A 670 13.27 29.19 -17.64
C VAL A 670 13.76 28.18 -18.68
N GLU A 671 13.39 28.40 -19.94
CA GLU A 671 13.78 27.62 -21.11
C GLU A 671 14.35 28.55 -22.18
N ASP A 672 15.53 28.23 -22.73
CA ASP A 672 16.24 29.08 -23.69
C ASP A 672 16.43 30.54 -23.20
N GLY A 673 16.58 30.74 -21.90
CA GLY A 673 16.68 32.04 -21.25
C GLY A 673 15.33 32.80 -21.12
N LYS A 674 14.20 32.17 -21.45
CA LYS A 674 12.86 32.78 -21.40
C LYS A 674 12.05 32.23 -20.25
N PRO A 675 11.49 33.08 -19.37
CA PRO A 675 10.52 32.63 -18.37
C PRO A 675 9.29 32.01 -19.03
N THR A 676 8.89 30.86 -18.54
CA THR A 676 7.80 30.05 -19.08
C THR A 676 6.95 29.53 -17.93
N TYR A 677 5.63 29.58 -18.07
CA TYR A 677 4.68 28.85 -17.25
C TYR A 677 3.94 27.86 -18.14
N ILE A 678 3.87 26.61 -17.69
CA ILE A 678 3.11 25.57 -18.37
C ILE A 678 2.11 24.93 -17.39
N TYR A 679 0.91 24.65 -17.90
CA TYR A 679 -0.11 23.89 -17.21
C TYR A 679 -0.47 22.64 -18.03
N ASN A 680 -0.25 21.46 -17.44
CA ASN A 680 -0.56 20.16 -18.01
C ASN A 680 -1.92 19.68 -17.48
N TYR A 681 -2.96 19.78 -18.28
CA TYR A 681 -4.31 19.33 -17.95
C TYR A 681 -4.45 17.82 -18.19
N ALA A 682 -3.98 17.01 -17.25
CA ALA A 682 -4.07 15.53 -17.25
C ALA A 682 -3.57 14.88 -18.56
N ASN A 683 -2.53 15.45 -19.18
CA ASN A 683 -2.01 15.03 -20.49
C ASN A 683 -3.07 15.00 -21.63
N ALA A 684 -4.17 15.74 -21.43
CA ALA A 684 -5.19 15.98 -22.47
C ALA A 684 -4.87 17.26 -23.25
N ASP A 685 -4.54 18.33 -22.55
CA ASP A 685 -4.15 19.62 -23.11
C ASP A 685 -2.94 20.19 -22.34
N ARG A 686 -2.11 20.98 -23.02
CA ARG A 686 -1.02 21.75 -22.41
C ARG A 686 -1.13 23.21 -22.79
N TYR A 687 -1.18 24.07 -21.78
CA TYR A 687 -1.28 25.53 -21.93
C TYR A 687 0.08 26.15 -21.61
N ILE A 688 0.70 26.84 -22.58
CA ILE A 688 2.04 27.39 -22.44
C ILE A 688 1.93 28.92 -22.51
N ILE A 689 2.50 29.59 -21.50
CA ILE A 689 2.63 31.05 -21.42
C ILE A 689 4.11 31.37 -21.30
N GLN A 690 4.75 31.79 -22.40
CA GLN A 690 6.19 32.04 -22.49
C GLN A 690 6.48 33.49 -22.87
N SER A 691 7.48 34.05 -22.22
CA SER A 691 8.00 35.36 -22.58
C SER A 691 8.61 35.36 -24.00
N ARG A 692 8.40 36.45 -24.74
CA ARG A 692 9.13 36.67 -26.00
C ARG A 692 10.56 37.14 -25.77
N GLU A 693 10.81 37.77 -24.63
CA GLU A 693 12.09 38.33 -24.22
C GLU A 693 12.88 37.33 -23.37
N LYS A 694 14.21 37.33 -23.56
CA LYS A 694 15.13 36.62 -22.70
C LYS A 694 15.39 37.40 -21.42
N LEU A 695 15.73 36.68 -20.35
CA LEU A 695 16.16 37.30 -19.10
C LEU A 695 17.45 38.08 -19.28
N PRO A 696 17.54 39.30 -18.78
CA PRO A 696 18.81 40.03 -18.73
C PRO A 696 19.74 39.40 -17.65
N PRO A 697 21.07 39.49 -17.84
CA PRO A 697 22.02 39.17 -16.77
C PRO A 697 21.80 40.04 -15.52
N GLY A 698 22.12 39.49 -14.35
CA GLY A 698 21.97 40.15 -13.06
C GLY A 698 20.67 39.80 -12.35
N LYS A 699 20.29 40.61 -11.35
CA LYS A 699 19.13 40.36 -10.49
C LYS A 699 17.83 40.66 -11.24
N SER A 700 16.91 39.72 -11.19
CA SER A 700 15.57 39.82 -11.76
C SER A 700 14.50 39.23 -10.81
N ILE A 701 13.31 39.82 -10.87
CA ILE A 701 12.11 39.31 -10.19
C ILE A 701 11.17 38.76 -11.28
N LEU A 702 10.91 37.48 -11.22
CA LEU A 702 10.00 36.79 -12.12
C LEU A 702 8.69 36.53 -11.39
N ARG A 703 7.55 36.92 -11.98
CA ARG A 703 6.25 36.70 -11.37
C ARG A 703 5.27 36.13 -12.38
N PHE A 704 4.51 35.13 -11.92
CA PHE A 704 3.35 34.58 -12.62
C PHE A 704 2.10 34.84 -11.78
N ASP A 705 1.10 35.49 -12.34
CA ASP A 705 -0.21 35.72 -11.76
C ASP A 705 -1.24 34.86 -12.50
N PHE A 706 -2.09 34.15 -11.78
CA PHE A 706 -3.24 33.43 -12.33
C PHE A 706 -4.54 34.02 -11.80
N ASP A 707 -5.35 34.54 -12.68
CA ASP A 707 -6.68 35.07 -12.39
C ASP A 707 -7.73 34.02 -12.77
N TYR A 708 -8.25 33.31 -11.74
CA TYR A 708 -9.16 32.19 -11.90
C TYR A 708 -10.60 32.65 -12.15
N ASP A 709 -11.33 31.98 -13.05
CA ASP A 709 -12.71 32.35 -13.44
C ASP A 709 -13.77 31.98 -12.38
N GLY A 710 -13.44 31.11 -11.40
CA GLY A 710 -14.37 30.61 -10.40
C GLY A 710 -15.03 29.27 -10.77
N GLY A 711 -15.60 28.56 -9.78
CA GLY A 711 -16.18 27.23 -9.95
C GLY A 711 -15.21 26.10 -9.64
N ILE A 712 -15.45 24.88 -10.17
CA ILE A 712 -14.60 23.68 -9.98
C ILE A 712 -13.98 23.31 -11.33
N GLY A 713 -12.64 23.29 -11.40
CA GLY A 713 -11.91 22.94 -12.61
C GLY A 713 -12.04 23.94 -13.77
N ALA A 714 -12.48 25.17 -13.49
CA ALA A 714 -12.58 26.23 -14.49
C ALA A 714 -11.20 26.69 -14.95
N GLY A 715 -11.17 27.51 -15.99
CA GLY A 715 -9.98 28.15 -16.52
C GLY A 715 -9.60 29.46 -15.83
N GLY A 716 -8.75 30.21 -16.48
CA GLY A 716 -8.32 31.54 -16.03
C GLY A 716 -7.31 32.19 -16.97
N ILE A 717 -6.90 33.42 -16.65
CA ILE A 717 -5.87 34.16 -17.38
C ILE A 717 -4.56 34.11 -16.59
N GLY A 718 -3.51 33.61 -17.23
CA GLY A 718 -2.14 33.63 -16.70
C GLY A 718 -1.38 34.84 -17.25
N LYS A 719 -0.69 35.59 -16.40
CA LYS A 719 0.15 36.75 -16.75
C LYS A 719 1.56 36.55 -16.22
N LEU A 720 2.54 36.79 -17.09
CA LEU A 720 3.95 36.62 -16.77
C LEU A 720 4.65 37.99 -16.76
N PHE A 721 5.49 38.21 -15.75
CA PHE A 721 6.19 39.50 -15.55
C PHE A 721 7.69 39.28 -15.32
N ILE A 722 8.51 40.20 -15.85
CA ILE A 722 9.92 40.40 -15.53
C ILE A 722 10.07 41.80 -14.95
N ASN A 723 10.56 41.91 -13.72
CA ASN A 723 10.80 43.20 -13.03
C ASN A 723 9.58 44.15 -13.12
N GLN A 724 8.37 43.67 -12.86
CA GLN A 724 7.09 44.38 -12.93
C GLN A 724 6.54 44.64 -14.35
N GLN A 725 7.33 44.43 -15.40
CA GLN A 725 6.85 44.53 -16.78
C GLN A 725 6.14 43.23 -17.19
N GLN A 726 4.90 43.31 -17.67
CA GLN A 726 4.21 42.17 -18.25
C GLN A 726 4.85 41.79 -19.59
N VAL A 727 5.31 40.56 -19.72
CA VAL A 727 6.03 40.04 -20.89
C VAL A 727 5.25 38.95 -21.65
N ALA A 728 4.24 38.36 -21.03
CA ALA A 728 3.31 37.44 -21.69
C ALA A 728 1.97 37.36 -20.95
N GLU A 729 0.96 36.94 -21.68
CA GLU A 729 -0.38 36.62 -21.18
C GLU A 729 -0.95 35.49 -22.00
N GLY A 730 -1.71 34.62 -21.38
CA GLY A 730 -2.37 33.50 -22.05
C GLY A 730 -3.57 32.95 -21.29
N ARG A 731 -4.44 32.28 -22.02
CA ARG A 731 -5.61 31.60 -21.46
C ARG A 731 -5.26 30.17 -21.11
N ILE A 732 -5.64 29.73 -19.91
CA ILE A 732 -5.73 28.33 -19.48
C ILE A 732 -7.23 28.01 -19.47
N GLU A 733 -7.68 27.14 -20.40
CA GLU A 733 -9.11 26.91 -20.59
C GLU A 733 -9.73 26.08 -19.47
N LYS A 734 -8.96 25.11 -18.92
CA LYS A 734 -9.39 24.19 -17.86
C LYS A 734 -8.25 23.91 -16.89
N THR A 735 -8.60 23.68 -15.64
CA THR A 735 -7.65 23.28 -14.61
C THR A 735 -8.06 21.96 -13.94
N ILE A 736 -7.13 21.30 -13.29
CA ILE A 736 -7.37 20.09 -12.48
C ILE A 736 -8.21 20.46 -11.27
N ALA A 737 -9.31 19.73 -11.08
CA ALA A 737 -10.30 20.04 -10.05
C ALA A 737 -9.96 19.47 -8.67
N TYR A 738 -9.46 18.23 -8.64
CA TYR A 738 -9.37 17.45 -7.41
C TYR A 738 -7.95 17.01 -7.06
N ARG A 739 -7.21 16.36 -7.96
CA ARG A 739 -5.89 15.82 -7.68
C ARG A 739 -4.92 16.05 -8.85
N LEU A 740 -3.79 16.70 -8.56
CA LEU A 740 -2.73 16.97 -9.53
C LEU A 740 -1.77 15.80 -9.68
N ALA A 741 -1.48 15.11 -8.59
CA ALA A 741 -0.55 14.00 -8.58
C ALA A 741 -0.94 12.98 -7.52
N LEU A 742 -0.56 11.73 -7.73
CA LEU A 742 -0.66 10.66 -6.74
C LEU A 742 0.69 10.49 -6.03
N ASP A 743 1.79 10.59 -6.76
CA ASP A 743 3.15 10.37 -6.31
C ASP A 743 4.13 11.51 -6.67
N GLU A 744 3.82 12.31 -7.70
CA GLU A 744 4.62 13.47 -8.08
C GLU A 744 4.52 14.59 -7.05
N THR A 745 5.58 15.38 -6.92
CA THR A 745 5.79 16.29 -5.81
C THR A 745 5.76 17.77 -6.21
N PHE A 746 5.84 18.63 -5.19
CA PHE A 746 6.03 20.07 -5.31
C PHE A 746 7.51 20.37 -5.02
N ASP A 747 8.21 20.93 -5.98
CA ASP A 747 9.67 21.05 -5.99
C ASP A 747 10.15 22.47 -6.31
N ILE A 748 11.24 22.90 -5.67
CA ILE A 748 11.79 24.24 -5.78
C ILE A 748 13.22 24.20 -6.33
N GLY A 749 13.45 24.90 -7.44
CA GLY A 749 14.76 25.03 -8.06
C GLY A 749 15.20 23.82 -8.86
N ARG A 750 14.41 22.79 -8.93
CA ARG A 750 14.59 21.60 -9.78
C ARG A 750 13.28 20.86 -9.96
N ASP A 751 13.19 19.98 -10.94
CA ASP A 751 12.11 19.00 -11.09
C ASP A 751 12.61 17.60 -10.74
N THR A 752 11.75 16.78 -10.15
CA THR A 752 12.01 15.36 -9.83
C THR A 752 10.90 14.49 -10.42
N GLY A 753 11.01 13.17 -10.32
CA GLY A 753 9.98 12.26 -10.83
C GLY A 753 9.91 12.22 -12.35
N THR A 754 8.87 12.85 -12.96
CA THR A 754 8.68 12.96 -14.42
C THR A 754 8.50 14.40 -14.85
N PRO A 755 8.95 14.81 -16.05
CA PRO A 755 8.82 16.20 -16.48
C PRO A 755 7.36 16.57 -16.79
N VAL A 756 6.95 17.79 -16.44
CA VAL A 756 5.60 18.32 -16.77
C VAL A 756 5.41 18.47 -18.29
N VAL A 757 6.50 18.66 -19.01
CA VAL A 757 6.55 18.75 -20.49
C VAL A 757 7.80 18.07 -21.05
N ASP A 758 7.70 17.52 -22.26
CA ASP A 758 8.78 16.74 -22.88
C ASP A 758 9.93 17.59 -23.46
N THR A 759 9.91 18.91 -23.27
CA THR A 759 10.99 19.81 -23.74
C THR A 759 12.22 19.78 -22.85
N TYR A 760 12.09 19.28 -21.61
CA TYR A 760 13.22 19.09 -20.71
C TYR A 760 13.26 17.65 -20.13
N GLN A 761 14.40 17.30 -19.55
CA GLN A 761 14.61 16.03 -18.85
C GLN A 761 14.80 16.29 -17.34
N VAL A 762 14.36 15.35 -16.50
CA VAL A 762 14.58 15.40 -15.04
C VAL A 762 15.89 14.69 -14.66
N PRO A 763 16.64 15.21 -13.66
CA PRO A 763 16.36 16.46 -12.95
C PRO A 763 16.69 17.70 -13.82
N PHE A 764 15.81 18.71 -13.83
CA PHE A 764 16.00 19.96 -14.53
C PHE A 764 16.25 21.08 -13.51
N ALA A 765 17.49 21.15 -13.03
CA ALA A 765 17.90 22.12 -12.02
C ALA A 765 18.10 23.51 -12.62
N PHE A 766 17.73 24.55 -11.87
CA PHE A 766 17.98 25.93 -12.27
C PHE A 766 19.48 26.25 -12.24
N THR A 767 20.02 26.72 -13.36
CA THR A 767 21.45 26.99 -13.53
C THR A 767 21.87 28.38 -13.09
N GLY A 768 20.89 29.29 -12.81
CA GLY A 768 21.14 30.57 -12.17
C GLY A 768 21.12 30.48 -10.64
N ASN A 769 21.25 31.62 -9.96
CA ASN A 769 21.10 31.69 -8.51
C ASN A 769 19.64 32.02 -8.15
N LEU A 770 18.89 31.01 -7.69
CA LEU A 770 17.54 31.18 -7.14
C LEU A 770 17.66 31.55 -5.66
N GLN A 771 17.22 32.74 -5.27
CA GLN A 771 17.31 33.20 -3.88
C GLN A 771 16.13 32.67 -3.04
N GLN A 772 14.91 32.86 -3.55
CA GLN A 772 13.67 32.38 -2.95
C GLN A 772 12.52 32.38 -3.96
N VAL A 773 11.49 31.59 -3.66
CA VAL A 773 10.19 31.64 -4.34
C VAL A 773 9.13 31.93 -3.31
N SER A 774 8.31 32.95 -3.54
CA SER A 774 7.12 33.22 -2.73
C SER A 774 5.85 32.92 -3.51
N LEU A 775 4.84 32.44 -2.79
CA LEU A 775 3.53 32.07 -3.33
C LEU A 775 2.46 32.73 -2.48
N GLU A 776 1.51 33.40 -3.14
CA GLU A 776 0.35 34.08 -2.55
C GLU A 776 -0.94 33.45 -3.09
N LEU A 777 -1.81 32.98 -2.20
CA LEU A 777 -3.16 32.49 -2.51
C LEU A 777 -4.15 33.64 -2.38
N LYS A 778 -5.03 33.80 -3.38
CA LYS A 778 -6.02 34.88 -3.44
C LYS A 778 -7.44 34.37 -3.25
#